data_8713c9ad675cf20b5b7176dc0926efdd
#
_entry.id   8713c9ad675cf20b5b7176dc0926efdd
#
_cell.length_a   1.000
_cell.length_b   1.000
_cell.length_c   1.000
_cell.angle_alpha   90.00
_cell.angle_beta   90.00
_cell.angle_gamma   90.00
#
_symmetry.space_group_name_H-M   'P 1'
#
loop_
_entity.id
_entity.type
_entity.pdbx_description
1 polymer ?
#
loop_
_entity_poly.entity_id
_entity_poly.type
_entity_poly.pdbx_seq_one_letter_code
_entity_poly.pdbx_strand_id
1 'polypeptide(L)'
;GIMGDSPEKPKTGNVQVRQNFAETAFFYPQLRTNGQGEVSISFVLPESLTKWKFMGLAHTKEVDYGRIEATATASKEFMLQPNMPRFVRVGDKANIAASLINLSDKAVAGTVRMELFNPETEKVFYTQKQKFGVKAGETGNVSFTFDVTDKYTVLACRMVAEGDTFSDGEQRYIPVLTDKQWVTESVSLDVNGKGSYTFSLEHLFNNHSRTASNQKMTVEFTSNPVWYAVMALPVVAVPQGEDALSWASAYYANALAEFIVSSNPRIKQIFDSWLAQGGTKETFMSRLQKNEELKNILLAETPWLTEAVNEEEQRQRIATLFDLNTMSNKLSVCVAHLNELQNGDGAWSWYKGMPGNRYMTTQITEMLTRLQVMTGGKLNQALSAMYQKALNYLTVQAGKEYKAMKEAEKKGVTNVSPSEQTLQFLYICALNGKAGANADMNRYFISKLSAQATDLTVYGKALSAIVLQQAGETVKAKEFVQSVMEYSVMTDKMGRYFDTPKAHYSWFGYKIPTEVAAMEAVQYVTKDEQALSQMKRWLLKEKQTQVWDTPVATVNAVYALLNSGTDLLANSDAVKITLGKEVIQTSAEEPVGYLKKVVEGNVLNLKKVTVDCEGSGMGWGAVYAQYLENMDKMGEQSSGLSVSRSLYKGETLIEEGTVLNIGDKITVRLTVKADRDMDFVQIKDERAACMEPLAALSGYRLSTNLGYYQATKDASTSFFVNQMRKGMYVIEYQVYVTRSGEYRSGIATIQSAYAPEFGGHTGGYKVVVK
;
A
#
# COMPACT_ATOMS: atom_id res chain seq x y z
N GLY A 1 -26.38 -2.51 -31.04
CA GLY A 1 -25.14 -2.82 -31.70
C GLY A 1 -24.32 -1.56 -31.87
N ILE A 2 -23.38 -1.31 -30.95
CA ILE A 2 -22.32 -0.34 -31.19
C ILE A 2 -21.11 -1.22 -31.48
N MET A 3 -20.76 -1.33 -32.78
CA MET A 3 -19.44 -1.82 -33.18
C MET A 3 -18.46 -0.69 -32.77
N GLY A 4 -17.75 -0.88 -31.68
CA GLY A 4 -16.57 -0.08 -31.39
C GLY A 4 -15.46 -0.51 -32.34
N ASP A 5 -14.88 0.42 -33.07
CA ASP A 5 -13.68 0.21 -33.87
C ASP A 5 -12.58 -0.33 -32.95
N SER A 6 -12.15 -1.55 -33.23
CA SER A 6 -10.94 -2.09 -32.60
C SER A 6 -9.76 -1.23 -33.05
N PRO A 7 -8.85 -0.79 -32.15
CA PRO A 7 -7.69 -0.02 -32.56
C PRO A 7 -6.89 -0.79 -33.61
N GLU A 8 -6.47 -0.09 -34.67
CA GLU A 8 -5.65 -0.69 -35.74
C GLU A 8 -4.42 -1.37 -35.12
N LYS A 9 -4.25 -2.66 -35.43
CA LYS A 9 -3.10 -3.42 -34.95
C LYS A 9 -1.82 -2.89 -35.61
N PRO A 10 -0.74 -2.67 -34.86
CA PRO A 10 0.50 -2.21 -35.43
C PRO A 10 1.02 -3.24 -36.45
N LYS A 11 1.32 -2.77 -37.63
CA LYS A 11 1.94 -3.57 -38.71
C LYS A 11 3.42 -3.21 -38.78
N THR A 12 4.27 -4.21 -38.65
CA THR A 12 5.71 -4.07 -38.91
C THR A 12 5.98 -4.77 -40.24
N GLY A 13 6.01 -4.01 -41.33
CA GLY A 13 6.00 -4.58 -42.67
C GLY A 13 4.66 -5.27 -42.96
N ASN A 14 4.70 -6.50 -43.47
CA ASN A 14 3.51 -7.32 -43.77
C ASN A 14 3.07 -8.21 -42.60
N VAL A 15 3.71 -8.14 -41.44
CA VAL A 15 3.47 -9.03 -40.30
C VAL A 15 2.46 -8.43 -39.32
N GLN A 16 1.42 -9.16 -39.01
CA GLN A 16 0.46 -8.81 -37.97
C GLN A 16 1.04 -9.22 -36.61
N VAL A 17 1.21 -8.24 -35.71
CA VAL A 17 1.78 -8.44 -34.38
C VAL A 17 0.66 -8.63 -33.36
N ARG A 18 0.72 -9.72 -32.60
CA ARG A 18 -0.24 -10.03 -31.52
C ARG A 18 0.09 -9.17 -30.26
N GLN A 19 -0.93 -8.66 -29.56
CA GLN A 19 -0.77 -7.78 -28.41
C GLN A 19 -1.69 -8.10 -27.22
N ASN A 20 -2.86 -8.68 -27.46
CA ASN A 20 -3.80 -9.00 -26.40
C ASN A 20 -3.50 -10.40 -25.82
N PHE A 21 -2.77 -10.44 -24.73
CA PHE A 21 -2.39 -11.67 -24.01
C PHE A 21 -3.08 -11.81 -22.66
N ALA A 22 -4.29 -11.28 -22.50
CA ALA A 22 -5.05 -11.47 -21.28
C ALA A 22 -5.15 -12.97 -20.94
N GLU A 23 -4.87 -13.33 -19.69
CA GLU A 23 -4.90 -14.72 -19.22
C GLU A 23 -6.34 -15.20 -19.03
N THR A 24 -7.28 -14.28 -18.84
CA THR A 24 -8.72 -14.55 -18.68
C THR A 24 -9.46 -13.97 -19.89
N ALA A 25 -10.08 -14.83 -20.70
CA ALA A 25 -10.87 -14.40 -21.84
C ALA A 25 -12.18 -13.73 -21.41
N PHE A 26 -12.80 -14.26 -20.38
CA PHE A 26 -14.01 -13.71 -19.76
C PHE A 26 -14.20 -14.25 -18.34
N PHE A 27 -14.99 -13.51 -17.54
CA PHE A 27 -15.49 -13.95 -16.24
C PHE A 27 -16.91 -13.43 -16.06
N TYR A 28 -17.89 -14.33 -16.11
CA TYR A 28 -19.31 -14.01 -15.98
C TYR A 28 -19.91 -14.69 -14.73
N PRO A 29 -19.75 -14.12 -13.53
CA PRO A 29 -20.14 -14.77 -12.29
C PRO A 29 -21.65 -14.66 -11.99
N GLN A 30 -22.43 -13.89 -12.77
CA GLN A 30 -23.82 -13.57 -12.48
C GLN A 30 -24.81 -13.99 -13.58
N LEU A 31 -24.46 -15.03 -14.33
CA LEU A 31 -25.34 -15.58 -15.35
C LEU A 31 -26.54 -16.28 -14.72
N ARG A 32 -27.66 -16.24 -15.44
CA ARG A 32 -28.86 -17.00 -15.10
C ARG A 32 -29.32 -17.79 -16.30
N THR A 33 -29.80 -19.02 -16.06
CA THR A 33 -30.41 -19.85 -17.08
C THR A 33 -31.77 -19.30 -17.55
N ASN A 34 -32.10 -19.57 -18.79
CA ASN A 34 -33.45 -19.36 -19.31
C ASN A 34 -34.44 -20.41 -18.77
N GLY A 35 -35.68 -20.38 -19.23
CA GLY A 35 -36.71 -21.32 -18.81
C GLY A 35 -36.45 -22.79 -19.21
N GLN A 36 -35.52 -23.05 -20.12
CA GLN A 36 -35.06 -24.37 -20.54
C GLN A 36 -33.79 -24.84 -19.79
N GLY A 37 -33.25 -24.02 -18.88
CA GLY A 37 -32.03 -24.33 -18.15
C GLY A 37 -30.74 -24.01 -18.93
N GLU A 38 -30.82 -23.19 -19.98
CA GLU A 38 -29.69 -22.90 -20.88
C GLU A 38 -29.13 -21.50 -20.63
N VAL A 39 -27.82 -21.35 -20.87
CA VAL A 39 -27.08 -20.07 -20.92
C VAL A 39 -26.29 -20.05 -22.21
N SER A 40 -26.42 -18.98 -22.96
CA SER A 40 -25.56 -18.69 -24.11
C SER A 40 -24.66 -17.52 -23.81
N ILE A 41 -23.36 -17.67 -24.08
CA ILE A 41 -22.35 -16.62 -23.90
C ILE A 41 -21.61 -16.40 -25.22
N SER A 42 -21.17 -15.15 -25.41
CA SER A 42 -20.32 -14.78 -26.53
C SER A 42 -19.12 -14.00 -26.01
N PHE A 43 -17.93 -14.31 -26.48
CA PHE A 43 -16.69 -13.65 -26.08
C PHE A 43 -15.66 -13.72 -27.19
N VAL A 44 -14.62 -12.87 -27.07
CA VAL A 44 -13.46 -12.90 -27.97
C VAL A 44 -12.29 -13.47 -27.22
N LEU A 45 -11.65 -14.50 -27.78
CA LEU A 45 -10.41 -15.06 -27.22
C LEU A 45 -9.27 -14.05 -27.34
N PRO A 46 -8.45 -13.87 -26.30
CA PRO A 46 -7.16 -13.19 -26.43
C PRO A 46 -6.25 -13.87 -27.46
N GLU A 47 -5.21 -13.18 -27.86
CA GLU A 47 -4.33 -13.59 -28.97
C GLU A 47 -3.25 -14.61 -28.57
N SER A 48 -3.30 -15.14 -27.34
CA SER A 48 -2.40 -16.21 -26.90
C SER A 48 -2.64 -17.51 -27.65
N LEU A 49 -1.58 -18.05 -28.26
CA LEU A 49 -1.60 -19.33 -28.94
C LEU A 49 -1.36 -20.45 -27.92
N THR A 50 -2.41 -20.87 -27.27
CA THR A 50 -2.37 -21.76 -26.11
C THR A 50 -3.63 -22.61 -26.02
N LYS A 51 -3.62 -23.56 -25.08
CA LYS A 51 -4.80 -24.35 -24.72
C LYS A 51 -5.62 -23.61 -23.68
N TRP A 52 -6.78 -23.12 -24.09
CA TRP A 52 -7.74 -22.44 -23.23
C TRP A 52 -8.57 -23.45 -22.45
N LYS A 53 -8.78 -23.20 -21.17
CA LYS A 53 -9.65 -23.98 -20.30
C LYS A 53 -10.90 -23.19 -19.97
N PHE A 54 -12.05 -23.74 -20.34
CA PHE A 54 -13.36 -23.26 -19.90
C PHE A 54 -13.75 -23.96 -18.59
N MET A 55 -14.24 -23.22 -17.62
CA MET A 55 -14.79 -23.74 -16.37
C MET A 55 -16.15 -23.10 -16.12
N GLY A 56 -17.18 -23.92 -15.95
CA GLY A 56 -18.51 -23.48 -15.60
C GLY A 56 -18.99 -24.14 -14.30
N LEU A 57 -19.63 -23.35 -13.46
CA LEU A 57 -20.29 -23.79 -12.24
C LEU A 57 -21.75 -23.30 -12.28
N ALA A 58 -22.69 -24.22 -12.17
CA ALA A 58 -24.11 -23.91 -12.00
C ALA A 58 -24.57 -24.39 -10.62
N HIS A 59 -25.48 -23.63 -10.01
CA HIS A 59 -26.12 -24.05 -8.75
C HIS A 59 -27.56 -23.55 -8.68
N THR A 60 -28.39 -24.28 -7.92
CA THR A 60 -29.74 -23.89 -7.56
C THR A 60 -29.75 -23.09 -6.25
N LYS A 61 -30.90 -22.57 -5.86
CA LYS A 61 -31.11 -21.96 -4.54
C LYS A 61 -31.01 -22.97 -3.40
N GLU A 62 -31.32 -24.23 -3.70
CA GLU A 62 -31.29 -25.39 -2.79
C GLU A 62 -29.87 -25.97 -2.64
N VAL A 63 -28.85 -25.33 -3.30
CA VAL A 63 -27.43 -25.73 -3.27
C VAL A 63 -27.11 -27.01 -4.07
N ASP A 64 -28.02 -27.49 -4.92
CA ASP A 64 -27.65 -28.45 -5.93
C ASP A 64 -26.69 -27.79 -6.93
N TYR A 65 -25.62 -28.46 -7.30
CA TYR A 65 -24.62 -27.86 -8.18
C TYR A 65 -24.15 -28.83 -9.26
N GLY A 66 -23.72 -28.25 -10.37
CA GLY A 66 -23.05 -28.93 -11.45
C GLY A 66 -21.81 -28.16 -11.93
N ARG A 67 -20.80 -28.89 -12.35
CA ARG A 67 -19.56 -28.34 -12.87
C ARG A 67 -19.30 -28.88 -14.28
N ILE A 68 -18.83 -28.01 -15.16
CA ILE A 68 -18.36 -28.36 -16.49
C ILE A 68 -16.97 -27.81 -16.74
N GLU A 69 -16.13 -28.61 -17.39
CA GLU A 69 -14.84 -28.19 -17.91
C GLU A 69 -14.73 -28.56 -19.40
N ALA A 70 -14.19 -27.65 -20.17
CA ALA A 70 -13.89 -27.90 -21.59
C ALA A 70 -12.58 -27.22 -21.96
N THR A 71 -11.97 -27.63 -23.09
CA THR A 71 -10.74 -27.02 -23.57
C THR A 71 -10.83 -26.72 -25.05
N ALA A 72 -10.19 -25.61 -25.46
CA ALA A 72 -9.99 -25.27 -26.87
C ALA A 72 -8.54 -24.85 -27.10
N THR A 73 -7.94 -25.24 -28.20
CA THR A 73 -6.57 -24.90 -28.56
C THR A 73 -6.56 -23.86 -29.69
N ALA A 74 -5.89 -22.71 -29.40
CA ALA A 74 -5.59 -21.70 -30.42
C ALA A 74 -4.19 -21.95 -30.98
N SER A 75 -4.04 -22.10 -32.29
CA SER A 75 -2.75 -22.33 -32.97
C SER A 75 -2.73 -21.70 -34.35
N LYS A 76 -1.53 -21.49 -34.89
CA LYS A 76 -1.26 -21.14 -36.29
C LYS A 76 -0.41 -22.24 -36.95
N GLU A 77 -0.34 -22.26 -38.27
CA GLU A 77 0.58 -23.17 -38.99
C GLU A 77 2.04 -22.90 -38.69
N PHE A 78 2.38 -21.60 -38.46
CA PHE A 78 3.69 -21.17 -37.98
C PHE A 78 3.51 -20.22 -36.83
N MET A 79 4.19 -20.45 -35.73
CA MET A 79 4.05 -19.69 -34.49
C MET A 79 5.40 -19.26 -33.94
N LEU A 80 5.49 -17.99 -33.52
CA LEU A 80 6.57 -17.49 -32.69
C LEU A 80 6.05 -17.41 -31.24
N GLN A 81 6.69 -18.14 -30.33
CA GLN A 81 6.32 -18.15 -28.90
C GLN A 81 7.51 -17.72 -28.05
N PRO A 82 7.66 -16.42 -27.78
CA PRO A 82 8.69 -15.93 -26.87
C PRO A 82 8.30 -16.21 -25.42
N ASN A 83 9.30 -16.59 -24.63
CA ASN A 83 9.17 -16.70 -23.18
C ASN A 83 9.38 -15.31 -22.54
N MET A 84 8.40 -14.44 -22.72
CA MET A 84 8.45 -13.06 -22.21
C MET A 84 8.47 -13.07 -20.68
N PRO A 85 9.39 -12.32 -20.03
CA PRO A 85 9.35 -12.16 -18.60
C PRO A 85 8.14 -11.31 -18.21
N ARG A 86 7.58 -11.58 -17.02
CA ARG A 86 6.49 -10.77 -16.46
C ARG A 86 6.98 -9.40 -15.99
N PHE A 87 8.23 -9.32 -15.62
CA PHE A 87 8.98 -8.10 -15.27
C PHE A 87 10.48 -8.34 -15.46
N VAL A 88 11.25 -7.30 -15.39
CA VAL A 88 12.72 -7.33 -15.25
C VAL A 88 13.15 -6.35 -14.18
N ARG A 89 14.36 -6.52 -13.64
CA ARG A 89 14.90 -5.63 -12.62
C ARG A 89 16.14 -4.92 -13.14
N VAL A 90 16.33 -3.67 -12.77
CA VAL A 90 17.54 -2.91 -13.11
C VAL A 90 18.78 -3.71 -12.69
N GLY A 91 19.76 -3.79 -13.60
CA GLY A 91 20.98 -4.57 -13.41
C GLY A 91 20.88 -6.04 -13.82
N ASP A 92 19.70 -6.51 -14.26
CA ASP A 92 19.55 -7.82 -14.86
C ASP A 92 20.23 -7.85 -16.23
N LYS A 93 20.81 -9.01 -16.56
CA LYS A 93 21.17 -9.39 -17.92
C LYS A 93 20.15 -10.43 -18.39
N ALA A 94 19.04 -9.90 -18.91
CA ALA A 94 17.87 -10.70 -19.23
C ALA A 94 18.03 -11.41 -20.58
N ASN A 95 17.53 -12.63 -20.63
CA ASN A 95 17.45 -13.41 -21.88
C ASN A 95 15.99 -13.71 -22.19
N ILE A 96 15.59 -13.49 -23.46
CA ILE A 96 14.29 -13.89 -23.99
C ILE A 96 14.53 -14.95 -25.05
N ALA A 97 14.25 -16.19 -24.69
CA ALA A 97 14.21 -17.30 -25.65
C ALA A 97 12.85 -17.36 -26.34
N ALA A 98 12.80 -17.72 -27.58
CA ALA A 98 11.57 -17.93 -28.33
C ALA A 98 11.60 -19.25 -29.12
N SER A 99 10.50 -19.97 -29.08
CA SER A 99 10.28 -21.14 -29.89
C SER A 99 9.60 -20.77 -31.22
N LEU A 100 10.09 -21.35 -32.30
CA LEU A 100 9.53 -21.24 -33.65
C LEU A 100 8.91 -22.61 -33.99
N ILE A 101 7.60 -22.69 -33.93
CA ILE A 101 6.86 -23.94 -34.09
C ILE A 101 6.29 -23.96 -35.51
N ASN A 102 6.72 -24.90 -36.30
CA ASN A 102 6.27 -25.08 -37.67
C ASN A 102 5.36 -26.32 -37.76
N LEU A 103 4.06 -26.10 -37.82
CA LEU A 103 3.05 -27.16 -37.99
C LEU A 103 2.67 -27.38 -39.46
N SER A 104 3.28 -26.65 -40.40
CA SER A 104 3.03 -26.78 -41.81
C SER A 104 3.78 -27.99 -42.42
N ASP A 105 3.44 -28.32 -43.65
CA ASP A 105 4.07 -29.38 -44.43
C ASP A 105 5.37 -28.98 -45.15
N LYS A 106 5.82 -27.72 -44.96
CA LYS A 106 7.01 -27.15 -45.61
C LYS A 106 8.00 -26.62 -44.57
N ALA A 107 9.28 -26.64 -44.93
CA ALA A 107 10.29 -25.95 -44.14
C ALA A 107 10.10 -24.44 -44.23
N VAL A 108 10.34 -23.73 -43.14
CA VAL A 108 10.28 -22.28 -43.07
C VAL A 108 11.64 -21.73 -42.61
N ALA A 109 12.21 -20.85 -43.40
CA ALA A 109 13.46 -20.14 -43.06
C ALA A 109 13.26 -18.64 -43.09
N GLY A 110 14.05 -17.92 -42.31
CA GLY A 110 13.92 -16.47 -42.22
C GLY A 110 14.76 -15.82 -41.12
N THR A 111 14.26 -14.74 -40.61
CA THR A 111 14.92 -13.93 -39.54
C THR A 111 13.94 -13.61 -38.44
N VAL A 112 14.35 -13.83 -37.19
CA VAL A 112 13.67 -13.26 -36.01
C VAL A 112 14.36 -11.96 -35.66
N ARG A 113 13.56 -10.91 -35.49
CA ARG A 113 13.98 -9.60 -35.02
C ARG A 113 13.36 -9.33 -33.66
N MET A 114 14.17 -8.98 -32.68
CA MET A 114 13.72 -8.45 -31.39
C MET A 114 14.02 -6.95 -31.31
N GLU A 115 13.03 -6.18 -30.94
CA GLU A 115 13.13 -4.73 -30.70
C GLU A 115 12.68 -4.40 -29.28
N LEU A 116 13.47 -3.57 -28.60
CA LEU A 116 13.04 -2.91 -27.37
C LEU A 116 12.80 -1.43 -27.67
N PHE A 117 11.70 -0.89 -27.22
CA PHE A 117 11.35 0.48 -27.47
C PHE A 117 10.59 1.10 -26.27
N ASN A 118 10.62 2.44 -26.22
CA ASN A 118 9.84 3.18 -25.25
C ASN A 118 8.36 3.15 -25.64
N PRO A 119 7.46 2.62 -24.81
CA PRO A 119 6.05 2.50 -25.15
C PRO A 119 5.32 3.84 -25.37
N GLU A 120 5.87 4.95 -24.87
CA GLU A 120 5.26 6.28 -25.00
C GLU A 120 5.61 6.96 -26.33
N THR A 121 6.84 6.80 -26.76
CA THR A 121 7.38 7.49 -27.95
C THR A 121 7.53 6.57 -29.15
N GLU A 122 7.33 5.26 -28.96
CA GLU A 122 7.58 4.19 -29.94
C GLU A 122 9.03 4.18 -30.47
N LYS A 123 9.92 4.94 -29.82
CA LYS A 123 11.33 5.01 -30.21
C LYS A 123 12.05 3.72 -29.85
N VAL A 124 12.47 2.97 -30.87
CA VAL A 124 13.32 1.78 -30.72
C VAL A 124 14.71 2.22 -30.28
N PHE A 125 15.22 1.62 -29.21
CA PHE A 125 16.57 1.89 -28.69
C PHE A 125 17.48 0.65 -28.71
N TYR A 126 16.93 -0.52 -28.98
CA TYR A 126 17.67 -1.79 -29.06
C TYR A 126 17.06 -2.69 -30.09
N THR A 127 17.89 -3.29 -30.96
CA THR A 127 17.47 -4.23 -31.99
C THR A 127 18.50 -5.33 -32.12
N GLN A 128 18.04 -6.58 -32.09
CA GLN A 128 18.84 -7.74 -32.46
C GLN A 128 18.10 -8.59 -33.49
N LYS A 129 18.88 -9.32 -34.32
CA LYS A 129 18.35 -10.21 -35.35
C LYS A 129 19.09 -11.56 -35.31
N GLN A 130 18.34 -12.63 -35.50
CA GLN A 130 18.88 -13.99 -35.59
C GLN A 130 18.20 -14.75 -36.72
N LYS A 131 18.99 -15.42 -37.56
CA LYS A 131 18.47 -16.30 -38.65
C LYS A 131 17.92 -17.59 -38.05
N PHE A 132 16.89 -18.14 -38.68
CA PHE A 132 16.31 -19.43 -38.32
C PHE A 132 16.01 -20.26 -39.56
N GLY A 133 15.94 -21.57 -39.36
CA GLY A 133 15.41 -22.52 -40.32
C GLY A 133 14.78 -23.69 -39.57
N VAL A 134 13.49 -23.96 -39.82
CA VAL A 134 12.70 -24.96 -39.10
C VAL A 134 12.03 -25.87 -40.13
N LYS A 135 12.30 -27.17 -40.08
CA LYS A 135 11.68 -28.14 -40.98
C LYS A 135 10.18 -28.29 -40.68
N ALA A 136 9.49 -28.94 -41.65
CA ALA A 136 8.07 -29.27 -41.48
C ALA A 136 7.84 -30.13 -40.22
N GLY A 137 6.88 -29.73 -39.37
CA GLY A 137 6.54 -30.41 -38.12
C GLY A 137 7.56 -30.28 -36.99
N GLU A 138 8.65 -29.52 -37.17
CA GLU A 138 9.70 -29.33 -36.15
C GLU A 138 9.56 -27.98 -35.39
N THR A 139 10.30 -27.87 -34.30
CA THR A 139 10.45 -26.66 -33.52
C THR A 139 11.91 -26.20 -33.53
N GLY A 140 12.13 -24.92 -33.85
CA GLY A 140 13.41 -24.24 -33.72
C GLY A 140 13.40 -23.28 -32.52
N ASN A 141 14.58 -22.82 -32.13
CA ASN A 141 14.71 -21.86 -31.01
C ASN A 141 15.66 -20.73 -31.39
N VAL A 142 15.36 -19.55 -30.87
CA VAL A 142 16.22 -18.38 -30.91
C VAL A 142 16.30 -17.75 -29.52
N SER A 143 17.30 -16.94 -29.24
CA SER A 143 17.53 -16.39 -27.93
C SER A 143 18.21 -15.04 -28.03
N PHE A 144 17.74 -14.06 -27.28
CA PHE A 144 18.21 -12.69 -27.28
C PHE A 144 18.52 -12.22 -25.87
N THR A 145 19.70 -11.66 -25.66
CA THR A 145 20.16 -11.16 -24.37
C THR A 145 20.28 -9.65 -24.41
N PHE A 146 19.85 -8.97 -23.35
CA PHE A 146 19.97 -7.52 -23.18
C PHE A 146 20.19 -7.14 -21.72
N ASP A 147 20.84 -5.98 -21.52
CA ASP A 147 21.07 -5.42 -20.20
C ASP A 147 19.91 -4.49 -19.81
N VAL A 148 19.40 -4.65 -18.58
CA VAL A 148 18.31 -3.83 -18.04
C VAL A 148 18.89 -2.62 -17.30
N THR A 149 18.51 -1.43 -17.74
CA THR A 149 18.96 -0.15 -17.17
C THR A 149 17.79 0.61 -16.53
N ASP A 150 18.10 1.62 -15.74
CA ASP A 150 17.14 2.49 -15.04
C ASP A 150 16.53 3.61 -15.92
N LYS A 151 16.83 3.60 -17.23
CA LYS A 151 16.32 4.64 -18.16
C LYS A 151 14.81 4.61 -18.35
N TYR A 152 14.20 3.45 -18.19
CA TYR A 152 12.78 3.23 -18.44
C TYR A 152 12.17 2.42 -17.30
N THR A 153 10.97 2.80 -16.89
CA THR A 153 10.16 2.05 -15.90
C THR A 153 9.30 0.97 -16.56
N VAL A 154 9.09 1.06 -17.87
CA VAL A 154 8.41 0.07 -18.69
C VAL A 154 9.14 -0.04 -20.03
N LEU A 155 9.36 -1.27 -20.48
CA LEU A 155 9.87 -1.58 -21.81
C LEU A 155 8.73 -2.15 -22.65
N ALA A 156 8.69 -1.81 -23.93
CA ALA A 156 7.96 -2.59 -24.90
C ALA A 156 8.94 -3.51 -25.64
N CYS A 157 8.65 -4.79 -25.64
CA CYS A 157 9.40 -5.80 -26.40
C CYS A 157 8.54 -6.30 -27.54
N ARG A 158 9.06 -6.17 -28.76
CA ARG A 158 8.44 -6.70 -29.98
C ARG A 158 9.37 -7.74 -30.60
N MET A 159 8.85 -8.94 -30.81
CA MET A 159 9.51 -9.98 -31.58
C MET A 159 8.72 -10.28 -32.84
N VAL A 160 9.42 -10.35 -33.96
CA VAL A 160 8.82 -10.66 -35.27
C VAL A 160 9.67 -11.70 -35.96
N ALA A 161 9.05 -12.81 -36.31
CA ALA A 161 9.64 -13.83 -37.19
C ALA A 161 9.12 -13.60 -38.62
N GLU A 162 10.02 -13.18 -39.50
CA GLU A 162 9.77 -13.02 -40.94
C GLU A 162 10.34 -14.21 -41.68
N GLY A 163 9.49 -15.15 -42.06
CA GLY A 163 9.84 -16.29 -42.84
C GLY A 163 9.53 -16.10 -44.33
N ASP A 164 10.07 -16.95 -45.14
CA ASP A 164 9.87 -16.98 -46.59
C ASP A 164 8.42 -17.33 -47.00
N THR A 165 7.70 -18.08 -46.18
CA THR A 165 6.32 -18.53 -46.45
C THR A 165 5.32 -18.04 -45.41
N PHE A 166 5.74 -18.03 -44.13
CA PHE A 166 4.90 -17.69 -42.99
C PHE A 166 5.60 -16.66 -42.10
N SER A 167 4.81 -15.86 -41.42
CA SER A 167 5.31 -14.92 -40.44
C SER A 167 4.41 -14.86 -39.21
N ASP A 168 5.00 -14.50 -38.06
CA ASP A 168 4.27 -14.27 -36.81
C ASP A 168 5.02 -13.25 -35.96
N GLY A 169 4.30 -12.54 -35.06
CA GLY A 169 4.89 -11.55 -34.19
C GLY A 169 4.12 -11.39 -32.89
N GLU A 170 4.85 -11.02 -31.86
CA GLU A 170 4.32 -10.77 -30.52
C GLU A 170 4.93 -9.50 -29.95
N GLN A 171 4.12 -8.69 -29.29
CA GLN A 171 4.54 -7.48 -28.58
C GLN A 171 3.97 -7.48 -27.18
N ARG A 172 4.84 -7.28 -26.18
CA ARG A 172 4.41 -7.13 -24.78
C ARG A 172 5.10 -5.96 -24.11
N TYR A 173 4.43 -5.42 -23.09
CA TYR A 173 5.00 -4.46 -22.17
C TYR A 173 5.58 -5.20 -20.97
N ILE A 174 6.81 -4.82 -20.58
CA ILE A 174 7.56 -5.46 -19.50
C ILE A 174 7.89 -4.39 -18.46
N PRO A 175 7.36 -4.48 -17.24
CA PRO A 175 7.74 -3.59 -16.15
C PRO A 175 9.22 -3.72 -15.83
N VAL A 176 9.88 -2.60 -15.56
CA VAL A 176 11.27 -2.54 -15.10
C VAL A 176 11.26 -2.12 -13.64
N LEU A 177 11.54 -3.07 -12.75
CA LEU A 177 11.62 -2.82 -11.32
C LEU A 177 13.00 -2.30 -10.95
N THR A 178 13.05 -1.51 -9.88
CA THR A 178 14.33 -0.99 -9.36
C THR A 178 15.14 -2.07 -8.66
N ASP A 179 16.46 -1.91 -8.64
CA ASP A 179 17.40 -2.66 -7.81
C ASP A 179 17.78 -1.91 -6.53
N LYS A 180 17.13 -0.77 -6.28
CA LYS A 180 17.45 0.14 -5.18
C LYS A 180 16.25 0.37 -4.27
N GLN A 181 16.54 0.65 -3.00
CA GLN A 181 15.59 1.04 -1.97
C GLN A 181 15.85 2.48 -1.53
N TRP A 182 14.77 3.27 -1.33
CA TRP A 182 14.88 4.58 -0.72
C TRP A 182 15.14 4.44 0.78
N VAL A 183 16.11 5.20 1.26
CA VAL A 183 16.36 5.44 2.68
C VAL A 183 16.07 6.91 2.99
N THR A 184 15.35 7.17 4.06
CA THR A 184 15.00 8.52 4.53
C THR A 184 15.44 8.70 5.97
N GLU A 185 16.21 9.75 6.22
CA GLU A 185 16.59 10.23 7.54
C GLU A 185 16.03 11.64 7.73
N SER A 186 15.74 12.07 8.95
CA SER A 186 15.11 13.38 9.17
C SER A 186 15.66 14.13 10.38
N VAL A 187 15.56 15.44 10.30
CA VAL A 187 15.74 16.38 11.41
C VAL A 187 14.51 17.25 11.51
N SER A 188 13.87 17.26 12.67
CA SER A 188 12.71 18.10 12.93
C SER A 188 13.11 19.56 13.11
N LEU A 189 12.29 20.47 12.57
CA LEU A 189 12.43 21.92 12.70
C LEU A 189 11.27 22.47 13.54
N ASP A 190 11.44 22.48 14.86
CA ASP A 190 10.43 23.03 15.77
C ASP A 190 10.82 24.44 16.19
N VAL A 191 9.95 25.40 15.94
CA VAL A 191 10.15 26.78 16.33
C VAL A 191 8.96 27.24 17.17
N ASN A 192 9.23 28.05 18.19
CA ASN A 192 8.20 28.56 19.09
C ASN A 192 8.42 30.06 19.32
N GLY A 193 7.64 30.85 18.59
CA GLY A 193 7.69 32.29 18.66
C GLY A 193 8.74 32.95 17.76
N LYS A 194 8.88 34.27 17.91
CA LYS A 194 9.81 35.09 17.14
C LYS A 194 11.25 34.75 17.50
N GLY A 195 12.09 34.51 16.48
CA GLY A 195 13.49 34.24 16.70
C GLY A 195 14.20 33.59 15.49
N SER A 196 15.48 33.34 15.67
CA SER A 196 16.31 32.63 14.73
C SER A 196 16.74 31.28 15.35
N TYR A 197 16.39 30.20 14.71
CA TYR A 197 16.59 28.83 15.20
C TYR A 197 17.54 28.09 14.25
N THR A 198 18.60 27.53 14.77
CA THR A 198 19.58 26.77 13.98
C THR A 198 19.61 25.31 14.41
N PHE A 199 19.49 24.42 13.43
CA PHE A 199 19.49 22.97 13.63
C PHE A 199 20.68 22.35 12.94
N SER A 200 21.33 21.37 13.60
CA SER A 200 22.44 20.62 13.04
C SER A 200 21.92 19.50 12.13
N LEU A 201 22.54 19.34 10.97
CA LEU A 201 22.30 18.28 9.99
C LEU A 201 23.48 17.30 9.87
N GLU A 202 24.46 17.40 10.80
CA GLU A 202 25.73 16.67 10.68
C GLU A 202 25.60 15.15 10.70
N HIS A 203 24.52 14.64 11.31
CA HIS A 203 24.25 13.20 11.38
C HIS A 203 23.48 12.64 10.18
N LEU A 204 22.95 13.49 9.30
CA LEU A 204 22.28 13.06 8.09
C LEU A 204 23.30 12.49 7.09
N PHE A 205 22.87 11.47 6.33
CA PHE A 205 23.72 10.67 5.44
C PHE A 205 24.92 10.02 6.15
N ASN A 206 24.89 9.89 7.47
CA ASN A 206 25.93 9.22 8.26
C ASN A 206 25.76 7.69 8.16
N ASN A 207 25.56 7.20 6.98
CA ASN A 207 25.54 5.77 6.71
C ASN A 207 26.90 5.33 6.14
N HIS A 208 27.26 4.09 6.37
CA HIS A 208 28.44 3.47 5.80
C HIS A 208 28.17 2.83 4.44
N SER A 209 27.06 3.18 3.78
CA SER A 209 26.72 2.67 2.46
C SER A 209 27.70 3.15 1.40
N ARG A 210 28.22 2.22 0.62
CA ARG A 210 29.09 2.51 -0.54
C ARG A 210 28.29 2.68 -1.84
N THR A 211 26.99 2.43 -1.81
CA THR A 211 26.11 2.43 -2.98
C THR A 211 25.04 3.52 -2.95
N ALA A 212 25.06 4.36 -1.91
CA ALA A 212 24.14 5.49 -1.79
C ALA A 212 24.25 6.43 -3.02
N SER A 213 23.12 6.67 -3.66
CA SER A 213 22.99 7.50 -4.86
C SER A 213 21.74 8.37 -4.80
N ASN A 214 21.61 9.33 -5.73
CA ASN A 214 20.46 10.24 -5.79
C ASN A 214 20.18 10.94 -4.45
N GLN A 215 21.24 11.41 -3.79
CA GLN A 215 21.13 12.11 -2.52
C GLN A 215 20.42 13.44 -2.72
N LYS A 216 19.37 13.66 -1.95
CA LYS A 216 18.63 14.92 -1.94
C LYS A 216 18.24 15.30 -0.52
N MET A 217 18.07 16.57 -0.28
CA MET A 217 17.43 17.09 0.93
C MET A 217 16.11 17.74 0.57
N THR A 218 15.09 17.44 1.35
CA THR A 218 13.81 18.10 1.25
C THR A 218 13.57 18.89 2.53
N VAL A 219 13.36 20.17 2.40
CA VAL A 219 12.93 21.03 3.52
C VAL A 219 11.43 21.21 3.41
N GLU A 220 10.73 20.92 4.49
CA GLU A 220 9.29 21.15 4.62
C GLU A 220 9.02 21.94 5.89
N PHE A 221 8.14 22.94 5.81
CA PHE A 221 7.80 23.76 6.95
C PHE A 221 6.40 24.34 6.84
N THR A 222 5.71 24.46 7.95
CA THR A 222 4.43 25.19 8.04
C THR A 222 4.25 25.82 9.41
N SER A 223 3.62 26.98 9.46
CA SER A 223 3.09 27.59 10.68
C SER A 223 1.66 27.12 11.02
N ASN A 224 1.00 26.38 10.10
CA ASN A 224 -0.30 25.77 10.33
C ASN A 224 -0.25 24.26 10.07
N PRO A 225 -0.18 23.41 11.13
CA PRO A 225 0.02 21.98 10.98
C PRO A 225 -1.13 21.24 10.29
N VAL A 226 -2.30 21.85 10.17
CA VAL A 226 -3.44 21.27 9.45
C VAL A 226 -3.09 21.04 7.98
N TRP A 227 -2.19 21.85 7.42
CA TRP A 227 -1.72 21.66 6.05
C TRP A 227 -0.95 20.34 5.86
N TYR A 228 -0.30 19.81 6.89
CA TYR A 228 0.30 18.47 6.79
C TYR A 228 -0.75 17.39 6.58
N ALA A 229 -1.93 17.54 7.20
CA ALA A 229 -3.05 16.63 6.95
C ALA A 229 -3.53 16.73 5.49
N VAL A 230 -3.72 17.95 4.97
CA VAL A 230 -4.12 18.18 3.58
C VAL A 230 -3.08 17.63 2.59
N MET A 231 -1.79 17.87 2.83
CA MET A 231 -0.69 17.42 1.98
C MET A 231 -0.52 15.89 1.99
N ALA A 232 -0.96 15.20 3.03
CA ALA A 232 -0.93 13.74 3.12
C ALA A 232 -2.06 13.06 2.32
N LEU A 233 -3.19 13.74 2.10
CA LEU A 233 -4.37 13.16 1.45
C LEU A 233 -4.09 12.59 0.05
N PRO A 234 -3.36 13.25 -0.87
CA PRO A 234 -3.09 12.71 -2.20
C PRO A 234 -2.37 11.37 -2.20
N VAL A 235 -1.48 11.15 -1.23
CA VAL A 235 -0.74 9.89 -1.09
C VAL A 235 -1.66 8.77 -0.62
N VAL A 236 -2.46 9.03 0.41
CA VAL A 236 -3.39 8.03 0.98
C VAL A 236 -4.58 7.78 0.04
N ALA A 237 -4.98 8.75 -0.76
CA ALA A 237 -6.07 8.64 -1.72
C ALA A 237 -5.81 7.59 -2.82
N VAL A 238 -4.55 7.19 -3.01
CA VAL A 238 -4.15 6.07 -3.87
C VAL A 238 -3.91 4.87 -2.95
N PRO A 239 -4.66 3.76 -3.11
CA PRO A 239 -4.47 2.60 -2.26
C PRO A 239 -3.05 2.04 -2.43
N GLN A 240 -2.38 1.78 -1.32
CA GLN A 240 -1.01 1.26 -1.29
C GLN A 240 -0.96 -0.27 -1.51
N GLY A 241 -2.11 -0.93 -1.45
CA GLY A 241 -2.28 -2.36 -1.63
C GLY A 241 -3.74 -2.70 -1.92
N GLU A 242 -4.02 -3.98 -2.12
CA GLU A 242 -5.37 -4.48 -2.38
C GLU A 242 -6.08 -4.99 -1.10
N ASP A 243 -5.55 -4.68 0.05
CA ASP A 243 -6.15 -5.01 1.34
C ASP A 243 -7.24 -4.01 1.76
N ALA A 244 -8.10 -4.44 2.67
CA ALA A 244 -9.25 -3.64 3.09
C ALA A 244 -8.88 -2.30 3.73
N LEU A 245 -7.76 -2.22 4.44
CA LEU A 245 -7.32 -0.99 5.09
C LEU A 245 -6.82 0.03 4.06
N SER A 246 -6.11 -0.43 3.03
CA SER A 246 -5.65 0.43 1.93
C SER A 246 -6.83 1.05 1.18
N TRP A 247 -7.87 0.26 0.87
CA TRP A 247 -9.08 0.76 0.21
C TRP A 247 -9.92 1.66 1.11
N ALA A 248 -10.05 1.34 2.39
CA ALA A 248 -10.78 2.18 3.35
C ALA A 248 -10.06 3.52 3.58
N SER A 249 -8.73 3.50 3.69
CA SER A 249 -7.92 4.71 3.83
C SER A 249 -8.02 5.59 2.57
N ALA A 250 -7.98 4.98 1.38
CA ALA A 250 -8.16 5.70 0.12
C ALA A 250 -9.56 6.33 0.02
N TYR A 251 -10.61 5.60 0.41
CA TYR A 251 -11.95 6.17 0.49
C TYR A 251 -12.01 7.36 1.44
N TYR A 252 -11.47 7.20 2.65
CA TYR A 252 -11.41 8.25 3.67
C TYR A 252 -10.77 9.53 3.12
N ALA A 253 -9.60 9.40 2.50
CA ALA A 253 -8.86 10.53 1.96
C ALA A 253 -9.62 11.24 0.82
N ASN A 254 -10.20 10.49 -0.13
CA ASN A 254 -10.96 11.05 -1.22
C ASN A 254 -12.26 11.74 -0.73
N ALA A 255 -13.00 11.11 0.19
CA ALA A 255 -14.23 11.68 0.73
C ALA A 255 -13.96 12.93 1.60
N LEU A 256 -12.88 12.93 2.36
CA LEU A 256 -12.47 14.09 3.13
C LEU A 256 -12.03 15.25 2.22
N ALA A 257 -11.32 14.94 1.15
CA ALA A 257 -10.94 15.93 0.15
C ALA A 257 -12.18 16.58 -0.51
N GLU A 258 -13.17 15.77 -0.90
CA GLU A 258 -14.45 16.26 -1.43
C GLU A 258 -15.16 17.20 -0.44
N PHE A 259 -15.20 16.83 0.83
CA PHE A 259 -15.80 17.65 1.87
C PHE A 259 -15.08 18.99 2.04
N ILE A 260 -13.73 18.98 2.10
CA ILE A 260 -12.91 20.20 2.26
C ILE A 260 -13.20 21.20 1.13
N VAL A 261 -13.20 20.73 -0.11
CA VAL A 261 -13.46 21.57 -1.31
C VAL A 261 -14.89 22.08 -1.34
N SER A 262 -15.86 21.21 -1.02
CA SER A 262 -17.28 21.58 -1.05
C SER A 262 -17.67 22.52 0.08
N SER A 263 -16.96 22.46 1.20
CA SER A 263 -17.25 23.29 2.40
C SER A 263 -16.57 24.66 2.36
N ASN A 264 -15.50 24.82 1.60
CA ASN A 264 -14.71 26.05 1.58
C ASN A 264 -14.38 26.51 0.14
N PRO A 265 -15.21 27.43 -0.42
CA PRO A 265 -15.01 27.92 -1.79
C PRO A 265 -13.65 28.58 -2.03
N ARG A 266 -13.05 29.20 -0.99
CA ARG A 266 -11.75 29.86 -1.11
C ARG A 266 -10.62 28.82 -1.26
N ILE A 267 -10.70 27.72 -0.56
CA ILE A 267 -9.76 26.58 -0.74
C ILE A 267 -9.89 26.02 -2.16
N LYS A 268 -11.11 25.86 -2.65
CA LYS A 268 -11.33 25.43 -4.04
C LYS A 268 -10.66 26.37 -5.04
N GLN A 269 -10.78 27.69 -4.87
CA GLN A 269 -10.13 28.67 -5.73
C GLN A 269 -8.60 28.54 -5.72
N ILE A 270 -8.00 28.29 -4.55
CA ILE A 270 -6.56 28.06 -4.42
C ILE A 270 -6.14 26.83 -5.24
N PHE A 271 -6.86 25.73 -5.09
CA PHE A 271 -6.55 24.49 -5.82
C PHE A 271 -6.78 24.62 -7.33
N ASP A 272 -7.86 25.30 -7.74
CA ASP A 272 -8.12 25.61 -9.15
C ASP A 272 -6.98 26.46 -9.76
N SER A 273 -6.44 27.41 -8.99
CA SER A 273 -5.30 28.21 -9.43
C SER A 273 -4.02 27.39 -9.61
N TRP A 274 -3.77 26.43 -8.70
CA TRP A 274 -2.64 25.51 -8.82
C TRP A 274 -2.77 24.58 -10.03
N LEU A 275 -3.99 24.11 -10.31
CA LEU A 275 -4.27 23.28 -11.48
C LEU A 275 -4.01 24.06 -12.78
N ALA A 276 -4.42 25.32 -12.83
CA ALA A 276 -4.21 26.19 -13.98
C ALA A 276 -2.72 26.53 -14.24
N GLN A 277 -1.91 26.65 -13.19
CA GLN A 277 -0.47 26.94 -13.26
C GLN A 277 0.35 25.73 -13.72
N GLY A 278 -0.10 24.51 -13.42
CA GLY A 278 0.67 23.28 -13.62
C GLY A 278 0.71 22.77 -15.06
N GLY A 279 -0.06 23.34 -16.00
CA GLY A 279 -0.11 22.88 -17.38
C GLY A 279 -0.67 21.46 -17.58
N THR A 280 -0.78 21.02 -18.85
CA THR A 280 -1.36 19.70 -19.24
C THR A 280 -0.36 18.56 -19.25
N LYS A 281 0.73 18.62 -18.50
CA LYS A 281 1.69 17.50 -18.44
C LYS A 281 1.02 16.31 -17.75
N GLU A 282 0.77 15.26 -18.51
CA GLU A 282 0.39 13.96 -17.94
C GLU A 282 1.46 13.54 -16.91
N THR A 283 1.06 13.36 -15.66
CA THR A 283 1.95 12.82 -14.63
C THR A 283 2.23 11.35 -14.94
N PHE A 284 3.36 10.83 -14.46
CA PHE A 284 3.67 9.40 -14.57
C PHE A 284 2.52 8.52 -14.07
N MET A 285 1.84 8.94 -12.99
CA MET A 285 0.69 8.26 -12.42
C MET A 285 -0.53 8.26 -13.36
N SER A 286 -0.85 9.36 -14.03
CA SER A 286 -1.96 9.38 -14.99
C SER A 286 -1.69 8.52 -16.23
N ARG A 287 -0.44 8.36 -16.63
CA ARG A 287 -0.02 7.42 -17.68
C ARG A 287 -0.15 5.97 -17.26
N LEU A 288 0.23 5.64 -16.02
CA LEU A 288 0.04 4.31 -15.45
C LEU A 288 -1.44 3.91 -15.32
N GLN A 289 -2.35 4.87 -15.14
CA GLN A 289 -3.79 4.60 -15.04
C GLN A 289 -4.39 3.94 -16.29
N LYS A 290 -3.72 4.04 -17.43
CA LYS A 290 -4.16 3.42 -18.70
C LYS A 290 -3.88 1.90 -18.75
N ASN A 291 -3.04 1.37 -17.86
CA ASN A 291 -2.74 -0.06 -17.76
C ASN A 291 -2.66 -0.48 -16.29
N GLU A 292 -3.76 -1.03 -15.77
CA GLU A 292 -3.88 -1.37 -14.34
C GLU A 292 -2.91 -2.47 -13.89
N GLU A 293 -2.58 -3.44 -14.72
CA GLU A 293 -1.64 -4.50 -14.36
C GLU A 293 -0.23 -3.94 -14.11
N LEU A 294 0.26 -3.10 -15.04
CA LEU A 294 1.55 -2.42 -14.91
C LEU A 294 1.58 -1.47 -13.72
N LYS A 295 0.49 -0.72 -13.52
CA LYS A 295 0.33 0.19 -12.39
C LYS A 295 0.45 -0.56 -11.06
N ASN A 296 -0.25 -1.66 -10.90
CA ASN A 296 -0.26 -2.43 -9.65
C ASN A 296 1.12 -3.01 -9.32
N ILE A 297 1.83 -3.55 -10.32
CA ILE A 297 3.19 -4.06 -10.12
C ILE A 297 4.15 -2.92 -9.72
N LEU A 298 4.15 -1.83 -10.47
CA LEU A 298 5.07 -0.72 -10.21
C LEU A 298 4.81 -0.05 -8.87
N LEU A 299 3.56 0.18 -8.49
CA LEU A 299 3.22 0.77 -7.20
C LEU A 299 3.53 -0.15 -6.02
N ALA A 300 3.32 -1.46 -6.17
CA ALA A 300 3.65 -2.42 -5.12
C ALA A 300 5.15 -2.53 -4.87
N GLU A 301 5.98 -2.42 -5.92
CA GLU A 301 7.44 -2.57 -5.83
C GLU A 301 8.19 -1.24 -5.67
N THR A 302 7.53 -0.12 -5.97
CA THR A 302 8.12 1.23 -5.88
C THR A 302 7.13 2.23 -5.27
N PRO A 303 6.77 2.07 -3.98
CA PRO A 303 5.74 2.91 -3.35
C PRO A 303 6.08 4.41 -3.36
N TRP A 304 7.35 4.79 -3.40
CA TRP A 304 7.77 6.20 -3.50
C TRP A 304 7.40 6.90 -4.81
N LEU A 305 6.97 6.17 -5.85
CA LEU A 305 6.40 6.80 -7.05
C LEU A 305 5.12 7.56 -6.77
N THR A 306 4.48 7.31 -5.64
CA THR A 306 3.33 8.09 -5.17
C THR A 306 3.72 9.40 -4.51
N GLU A 307 4.98 9.55 -4.10
CA GLU A 307 5.50 10.80 -3.52
C GLU A 307 5.75 11.85 -4.60
N ALA A 308 5.42 13.10 -4.28
CA ALA A 308 5.70 14.22 -5.16
C ALA A 308 7.22 14.55 -5.13
N VAL A 309 7.81 14.72 -6.30
CA VAL A 309 9.25 14.97 -6.43
C VAL A 309 9.61 16.40 -6.02
N ASN A 310 8.71 17.36 -6.29
CA ASN A 310 8.92 18.78 -5.99
C ASN A 310 7.61 19.46 -5.61
N GLU A 311 7.69 20.73 -5.21
CA GLU A 311 6.55 21.52 -4.76
C GLU A 311 5.46 21.69 -5.85
N GLU A 312 5.88 21.92 -7.09
CA GLU A 312 4.96 22.10 -8.22
C GLU A 312 4.17 20.80 -8.49
N GLU A 313 4.85 19.65 -8.50
CA GLU A 313 4.19 18.35 -8.65
C GLU A 313 3.24 18.06 -7.48
N GLN A 314 3.62 18.44 -6.26
CA GLN A 314 2.76 18.29 -5.08
C GLN A 314 1.50 19.14 -5.19
N ARG A 315 1.63 20.41 -5.58
CA ARG A 315 0.49 21.31 -5.83
C ARG A 315 -0.44 20.75 -6.90
N GLN A 316 0.13 20.23 -8.00
CA GLN A 316 -0.63 19.57 -9.05
C GLN A 316 -1.38 18.33 -8.58
N ARG A 317 -0.74 17.46 -7.80
CA ARG A 317 -1.39 16.27 -7.24
C ARG A 317 -2.52 16.62 -6.30
N ILE A 318 -2.35 17.64 -5.47
CA ILE A 318 -3.41 18.16 -4.60
C ILE A 318 -4.56 18.71 -5.44
N ALA A 319 -4.28 19.57 -6.41
CA ALA A 319 -5.30 20.12 -7.27
C ALA A 319 -6.07 19.04 -8.05
N THR A 320 -5.37 17.99 -8.52
CA THR A 320 -6.00 16.82 -9.17
C THR A 320 -6.83 15.99 -8.19
N LEU A 321 -6.39 15.83 -6.95
CA LEU A 321 -7.20 15.15 -5.93
C LEU A 321 -8.49 15.89 -5.66
N PHE A 322 -8.44 17.20 -5.64
CA PHE A 322 -9.59 18.07 -5.36
C PHE A 322 -10.43 18.40 -6.60
N ASP A 323 -10.16 17.78 -7.76
CA ASP A 323 -11.04 17.83 -8.92
C ASP A 323 -12.28 16.95 -8.70
N LEU A 324 -13.44 17.60 -8.57
CA LEU A 324 -14.72 16.93 -8.27
C LEU A 324 -15.13 15.84 -9.26
N ASN A 325 -14.79 15.98 -10.54
CA ASN A 325 -15.12 14.98 -11.56
C ASN A 325 -14.29 13.70 -11.38
N THR A 326 -13.03 13.85 -11.03
CA THR A 326 -12.12 12.73 -10.78
C THR A 326 -12.44 12.03 -9.44
N MET A 327 -12.82 12.80 -8.41
CA MET A 327 -13.16 12.27 -7.08
C MET A 327 -14.33 11.30 -7.09
N SER A 328 -15.40 11.63 -7.81
CA SER A 328 -16.59 10.76 -7.89
C SER A 328 -16.25 9.36 -8.42
N ASN A 329 -15.40 9.27 -9.44
CA ASN A 329 -14.96 7.99 -9.98
C ASN A 329 -14.07 7.22 -8.99
N LYS A 330 -13.14 7.90 -8.32
CA LYS A 330 -12.27 7.28 -7.31
C LYS A 330 -13.06 6.74 -6.12
N LEU A 331 -14.03 7.49 -5.63
CA LEU A 331 -14.92 7.04 -4.55
C LEU A 331 -15.71 5.81 -4.96
N SER A 332 -16.24 5.76 -6.18
CA SER A 332 -16.98 4.60 -6.70
C SER A 332 -16.09 3.35 -6.79
N VAL A 333 -14.83 3.50 -7.20
CA VAL A 333 -13.85 2.40 -7.24
C VAL A 333 -13.57 1.88 -5.83
N CYS A 334 -13.29 2.77 -4.88
CA CYS A 334 -13.06 2.37 -3.48
C CYS A 334 -14.28 1.62 -2.89
N VAL A 335 -15.48 2.11 -3.16
CA VAL A 335 -16.74 1.47 -2.71
C VAL A 335 -16.88 0.06 -3.30
N ALA A 336 -16.58 -0.11 -4.59
CA ALA A 336 -16.63 -1.42 -5.24
C ALA A 336 -15.67 -2.43 -4.59
N HIS A 337 -14.42 -2.05 -4.34
CA HIS A 337 -13.45 -2.91 -3.67
C HIS A 337 -13.81 -3.21 -2.21
N LEU A 338 -14.29 -2.23 -1.46
CA LEU A 338 -14.78 -2.47 -0.10
C LEU A 338 -15.99 -3.42 -0.08
N ASN A 339 -16.86 -3.35 -1.08
CA ASN A 339 -17.98 -4.28 -1.21
C ASN A 339 -17.51 -5.72 -1.51
N GLU A 340 -16.47 -5.89 -2.34
CA GLU A 340 -15.88 -7.21 -2.60
C GLU A 340 -15.24 -7.84 -1.36
N LEU A 341 -14.75 -7.02 -0.43
CA LEU A 341 -14.07 -7.45 0.79
C LEU A 341 -15.02 -7.64 1.97
N GLN A 342 -16.30 -7.20 1.86
CA GLN A 342 -17.31 -7.38 2.90
C GLN A 342 -18.07 -8.70 2.73
N ASN A 343 -18.07 -9.52 3.76
CA ASN A 343 -18.79 -10.78 3.79
C ASN A 343 -20.30 -10.58 4.01
N GLY A 344 -21.07 -11.64 3.80
CA GLY A 344 -22.54 -11.61 3.94
C GLY A 344 -23.04 -11.27 5.35
N ASP A 345 -22.25 -11.56 6.39
CA ASP A 345 -22.54 -11.21 7.79
C ASP A 345 -22.19 -9.76 8.16
N GLY A 346 -21.61 -9.01 7.23
CA GLY A 346 -21.22 -7.61 7.41
C GLY A 346 -19.76 -7.40 7.84
N ALA A 347 -19.02 -8.46 8.10
CA ALA A 347 -17.61 -8.36 8.45
C ALA A 347 -16.75 -8.09 7.21
N TRP A 348 -15.74 -7.21 7.35
CA TRP A 348 -14.68 -7.09 6.33
C TRP A 348 -13.58 -8.10 6.55
N SER A 349 -13.11 -8.69 5.47
CA SER A 349 -11.88 -9.48 5.42
C SER A 349 -10.67 -8.57 5.24
N TRP A 350 -9.50 -9.01 5.67
CA TRP A 350 -8.27 -8.25 5.46
C TRP A 350 -7.89 -8.20 3.96
N TYR A 351 -7.96 -9.36 3.32
CA TYR A 351 -7.63 -9.52 1.90
C TYR A 351 -8.69 -10.38 1.22
N LYS A 352 -8.83 -10.25 -0.10
CA LYS A 352 -9.79 -10.99 -0.90
C LYS A 352 -9.59 -12.51 -0.74
N GLY A 353 -10.67 -13.23 -0.40
CA GLY A 353 -10.66 -14.67 -0.15
C GLY A 353 -10.39 -15.07 1.31
N MET A 354 -10.06 -14.13 2.18
CA MET A 354 -9.99 -14.37 3.63
C MET A 354 -11.38 -14.30 4.28
N PRO A 355 -11.62 -14.97 5.40
CA PRO A 355 -12.86 -14.79 6.16
C PRO A 355 -12.94 -13.39 6.76
N GLY A 356 -14.16 -12.96 7.09
CA GLY A 356 -14.39 -11.72 7.82
C GLY A 356 -13.69 -11.72 9.17
N ASN A 357 -13.17 -10.58 9.55
CA ASN A 357 -12.40 -10.40 10.76
C ASN A 357 -13.00 -9.27 11.62
N ARG A 358 -13.27 -9.55 12.90
CA ARG A 358 -13.84 -8.57 13.83
C ARG A 358 -12.96 -7.33 13.97
N TYR A 359 -11.65 -7.52 14.07
CA TYR A 359 -10.71 -6.43 14.24
C TYR A 359 -10.69 -5.51 13.00
N MET A 360 -10.55 -6.07 11.79
CA MET A 360 -10.61 -5.30 10.55
C MET A 360 -11.91 -4.52 10.41
N THR A 361 -13.03 -5.19 10.70
CA THR A 361 -14.34 -4.55 10.65
C THR A 361 -14.45 -3.40 11.64
N THR A 362 -13.91 -3.56 12.85
CA THR A 362 -13.89 -2.50 13.84
C THR A 362 -13.07 -1.30 13.39
N GLN A 363 -11.86 -1.52 12.84
CA GLN A 363 -10.97 -0.45 12.35
C GLN A 363 -11.61 0.33 11.20
N ILE A 364 -12.15 -0.36 10.23
CA ILE A 364 -12.80 0.29 9.08
C ILE A 364 -14.05 1.05 9.53
N THR A 365 -14.85 0.46 10.41
CA THR A 365 -16.05 1.10 10.94
C THR A 365 -15.72 2.34 11.76
N GLU A 366 -14.66 2.32 12.58
CA GLU A 366 -14.16 3.48 13.30
C GLU A 366 -13.74 4.59 12.35
N MET A 367 -12.94 4.26 11.34
CA MET A 367 -12.47 5.19 10.33
C MET A 367 -13.64 5.88 9.62
N LEU A 368 -14.64 5.13 9.20
CA LEU A 368 -15.84 5.66 8.55
C LEU A 368 -16.70 6.49 9.52
N THR A 369 -16.77 6.12 10.79
CA THR A 369 -17.51 6.88 11.81
C THR A 369 -16.86 8.22 12.04
N ARG A 370 -15.53 8.27 12.18
CA ARG A 370 -14.76 9.51 12.29
C ARG A 370 -14.95 10.42 11.07
N LEU A 371 -14.96 9.82 9.87
CA LEU A 371 -15.24 10.55 8.64
C LEU A 371 -16.65 11.18 8.67
N GLN A 372 -17.66 10.44 9.10
CA GLN A 372 -19.03 10.97 9.23
C GLN A 372 -19.11 12.15 10.21
N VAL A 373 -18.44 12.05 11.36
CA VAL A 373 -18.38 13.15 12.35
C VAL A 373 -17.75 14.39 11.73
N MET A 374 -16.63 14.24 11.03
CA MET A 374 -15.91 15.35 10.42
C MET A 374 -16.66 15.99 9.25
N THR A 375 -17.42 15.22 8.50
CA THR A 375 -18.13 15.66 7.27
C THR A 375 -19.61 15.99 7.47
N GLY A 376 -20.11 15.92 8.71
CA GLY A 376 -21.53 16.19 9.01
C GLY A 376 -22.48 15.08 8.59
N GLY A 377 -22.01 13.84 8.46
CA GLY A 377 -22.87 12.65 8.42
C GLY A 377 -23.22 12.09 7.05
N LYS A 378 -22.49 12.42 6.00
CA LYS A 378 -22.80 11.93 4.64
C LYS A 378 -21.76 10.96 4.12
N LEU A 379 -22.09 9.66 4.13
CA LEU A 379 -21.42 8.65 3.33
C LEU A 379 -22.17 8.43 2.01
N ASN A 380 -21.44 7.95 0.98
CA ASN A 380 -22.06 7.40 -0.22
C ASN A 380 -23.13 6.35 0.16
N GLN A 381 -24.25 6.30 -0.58
CA GLN A 381 -25.37 5.41 -0.26
C GLN A 381 -24.97 3.94 -0.16
N ALA A 382 -24.16 3.45 -1.10
CA ALA A 382 -23.70 2.06 -1.11
C ALA A 382 -22.80 1.77 0.10
N LEU A 383 -21.89 2.68 0.44
CA LEU A 383 -21.03 2.55 1.61
C LEU A 383 -21.81 2.68 2.91
N SER A 384 -22.85 3.52 2.95
CA SER A 384 -23.76 3.63 4.10
C SER A 384 -24.43 2.29 4.41
N ALA A 385 -24.85 1.55 3.39
CA ALA A 385 -25.42 0.21 3.55
C ALA A 385 -24.37 -0.79 4.10
N MET A 386 -23.15 -0.77 3.58
CA MET A 386 -22.04 -1.59 4.09
C MET A 386 -21.68 -1.24 5.53
N TYR A 387 -21.61 0.04 5.84
CA TYR A 387 -21.36 0.54 7.19
C TYR A 387 -22.42 0.05 8.18
N GLN A 388 -23.70 0.08 7.80
CA GLN A 388 -24.78 -0.40 8.65
C GLN A 388 -24.70 -1.91 8.89
N LYS A 389 -24.33 -2.70 7.88
CA LYS A 389 -24.07 -4.15 8.03
C LYS A 389 -22.90 -4.41 8.98
N ALA A 390 -21.83 -3.63 8.87
CA ALA A 390 -20.69 -3.74 9.77
C ALA A 390 -21.03 -3.38 11.22
N LEU A 391 -21.82 -2.32 11.45
CA LEU A 391 -22.32 -1.98 12.79
C LEU A 391 -23.17 -3.11 13.38
N ASN A 392 -24.04 -3.71 12.59
CA ASN A 392 -24.86 -4.84 13.03
C ASN A 392 -23.99 -6.04 13.40
N TYR A 393 -22.99 -6.35 12.58
CA TYR A 393 -22.01 -7.39 12.89
C TYR A 393 -21.29 -7.12 14.23
N LEU A 394 -20.77 -5.91 14.41
CA LEU A 394 -20.07 -5.52 15.64
C LEU A 394 -20.99 -5.56 16.86
N THR A 395 -22.26 -5.17 16.71
CA THR A 395 -23.27 -5.27 17.75
C THR A 395 -23.49 -6.73 18.17
N VAL A 396 -23.57 -7.65 17.21
CA VAL A 396 -23.67 -9.09 17.49
C VAL A 396 -22.44 -9.61 18.24
N GLN A 397 -21.23 -9.19 17.84
CA GLN A 397 -19.99 -9.60 18.51
C GLN A 397 -19.94 -9.06 19.96
N ALA A 398 -20.30 -7.80 20.17
CA ALA A 398 -20.42 -7.23 21.52
C ALA A 398 -21.48 -7.98 22.36
N GLY A 399 -22.61 -8.36 21.75
CA GLY A 399 -23.65 -9.15 22.41
C GLY A 399 -23.20 -10.53 22.87
N LYS A 400 -22.30 -11.18 22.12
CA LYS A 400 -21.67 -12.45 22.55
C LYS A 400 -20.81 -12.24 23.79
N GLU A 401 -20.00 -11.18 23.80
CA GLU A 401 -19.14 -10.84 24.94
C GLU A 401 -19.98 -10.46 26.17
N TYR A 402 -21.03 -9.66 25.98
CA TYR A 402 -21.97 -9.32 27.04
C TYR A 402 -22.55 -10.58 27.73
N LYS A 403 -23.00 -11.54 26.93
CA LYS A 403 -23.53 -12.82 27.47
C LYS A 403 -22.43 -13.59 28.22
N ALA A 404 -21.25 -13.67 27.67
CA ALA A 404 -20.12 -14.36 28.29
C ALA A 404 -19.73 -13.74 29.64
N MET A 405 -19.67 -12.40 29.72
CA MET A 405 -19.39 -11.68 30.97
C MET A 405 -20.49 -11.93 32.01
N LYS A 406 -21.78 -11.89 31.64
CA LYS A 406 -22.89 -12.20 32.51
C LYS A 406 -22.85 -13.63 33.07
N GLU A 407 -22.48 -14.59 32.22
CA GLU A 407 -22.31 -15.99 32.66
C GLU A 407 -21.11 -16.18 33.59
N ALA A 408 -20.03 -15.45 33.35
CA ALA A 408 -18.86 -15.46 34.26
C ALA A 408 -19.22 -14.90 35.64
N GLU A 409 -19.96 -13.81 35.71
CA GLU A 409 -20.48 -13.26 37.00
C GLU A 409 -21.37 -14.24 37.75
N LYS A 410 -22.28 -14.92 37.03
CA LYS A 410 -23.12 -15.98 37.64
C LYS A 410 -22.30 -17.13 38.22
N LYS A 411 -21.13 -17.40 37.66
CA LYS A 411 -20.15 -18.38 38.14
C LYS A 411 -19.25 -17.87 39.26
N GLY A 412 -19.43 -16.63 39.72
CA GLY A 412 -18.67 -16.03 40.82
C GLY A 412 -17.40 -15.29 40.40
N VAL A 413 -17.22 -15.01 39.10
CA VAL A 413 -16.11 -14.16 38.66
C VAL A 413 -16.43 -12.70 39.02
N THR A 414 -15.58 -12.06 39.81
CA THR A 414 -15.85 -10.74 40.37
C THR A 414 -15.29 -9.57 39.54
N ASN A 415 -14.24 -9.81 38.75
CA ASN A 415 -13.53 -8.77 37.98
C ASN A 415 -13.69 -9.00 36.48
N VAL A 416 -14.93 -8.83 35.99
CA VAL A 416 -15.18 -8.87 34.53
C VAL A 416 -15.04 -7.47 33.94
N SER A 417 -14.31 -7.35 32.84
CA SER A 417 -14.15 -6.11 32.08
C SER A 417 -14.38 -6.37 30.58
N PRO A 418 -14.88 -5.39 29.82
CA PRO A 418 -14.99 -5.54 28.38
C PRO A 418 -13.60 -5.55 27.71
N SER A 419 -13.48 -6.32 26.63
CA SER A 419 -12.27 -6.29 25.79
C SER A 419 -12.05 -4.94 25.12
N GLU A 420 -10.83 -4.66 24.73
CA GLU A 420 -10.52 -3.40 24.00
C GLU A 420 -11.26 -3.32 22.67
N GLN A 421 -11.57 -4.42 22.00
CA GLN A 421 -12.43 -4.42 20.81
C GLN A 421 -13.86 -3.96 21.14
N THR A 422 -14.39 -4.35 22.28
CA THR A 422 -15.68 -3.88 22.75
C THR A 422 -15.61 -2.42 23.19
N LEU A 423 -14.52 -1.97 23.79
CA LEU A 423 -14.30 -0.53 24.06
C LEU A 423 -14.28 0.30 22.78
N GLN A 424 -13.64 -0.19 21.74
CA GLN A 424 -13.63 0.47 20.44
C GLN A 424 -15.05 0.50 19.80
N PHE A 425 -15.82 -0.56 19.96
CA PHE A 425 -17.23 -0.58 19.59
C PHE A 425 -18.05 0.47 20.36
N LEU A 426 -17.85 0.59 21.67
CA LEU A 426 -18.50 1.63 22.48
C LEU A 426 -18.09 3.04 22.06
N TYR A 427 -16.83 3.22 21.70
CA TYR A 427 -16.32 4.47 21.15
C TYR A 427 -17.01 4.85 19.83
N ILE A 428 -17.18 3.89 18.91
CA ILE A 428 -17.94 4.07 17.67
C ILE A 428 -19.38 4.49 17.98
N CYS A 429 -20.03 3.84 18.95
CA CYS A 429 -21.37 4.20 19.40
C CYS A 429 -21.41 5.61 19.97
N ALA A 430 -20.42 6.01 20.79
CA ALA A 430 -20.30 7.34 21.37
C ALA A 430 -20.16 8.43 20.30
N LEU A 431 -19.32 8.20 19.29
CA LEU A 431 -19.15 9.12 18.14
C LEU A 431 -20.45 9.30 17.34
N ASN A 432 -21.27 8.25 17.22
CA ASN A 432 -22.56 8.30 16.53
C ASN A 432 -23.65 9.04 17.34
N GLY A 433 -23.38 9.45 18.57
CA GLY A 433 -24.37 10.07 19.46
C GLY A 433 -25.55 9.16 19.81
N LYS A 434 -25.45 7.87 19.48
CA LYS A 434 -26.45 6.86 19.75
C LYS A 434 -25.97 6.00 20.91
N ALA A 435 -26.58 6.16 22.06
CA ALA A 435 -26.49 5.16 23.13
C ALA A 435 -27.05 3.79 22.67
N GLY A 436 -27.39 3.69 21.42
CA GLY A 436 -27.63 2.51 20.61
C GLY A 436 -28.95 1.79 20.89
N ALA A 437 -29.30 0.96 19.93
CA ALA A 437 -30.38 -0.03 20.03
C ALA A 437 -30.17 -1.05 21.19
N ASN A 438 -29.00 -1.02 21.85
CA ASN A 438 -28.58 -1.90 22.94
C ASN A 438 -28.15 -1.08 24.18
N ALA A 439 -28.96 -0.09 24.58
CA ALA A 439 -28.67 0.77 25.72
C ALA A 439 -28.33 0.02 27.01
N ASP A 440 -29.01 -1.10 27.29
CA ASP A 440 -28.78 -1.94 28.49
C ASP A 440 -27.43 -2.66 28.41
N MET A 441 -27.06 -3.18 27.24
CA MET A 441 -25.76 -3.81 27.01
C MET A 441 -24.62 -2.78 27.16
N ASN A 442 -24.76 -1.62 26.53
CA ASN A 442 -23.73 -0.57 26.59
C ASN A 442 -23.58 -0.03 28.00
N ARG A 443 -24.69 0.22 28.73
CA ARG A 443 -24.66 0.61 30.16
C ARG A 443 -23.98 -0.44 31.02
N TYR A 444 -24.21 -1.70 30.77
CA TYR A 444 -23.54 -2.77 31.51
C TYR A 444 -22.01 -2.70 31.29
N PHE A 445 -21.53 -2.61 30.04
CA PHE A 445 -20.11 -2.49 29.75
C PHE A 445 -19.49 -1.26 30.43
N ILE A 446 -20.16 -0.09 30.31
CA ILE A 446 -19.71 1.15 30.93
C ILE A 446 -19.60 1.00 32.44
N SER A 447 -20.56 0.31 33.10
CA SER A 447 -20.53 0.03 34.53
C SER A 447 -19.34 -0.81 35.00
N LYS A 448 -18.71 -1.57 34.08
CA LYS A 448 -17.56 -2.43 34.37
C LYS A 448 -16.20 -1.75 34.14
N LEU A 449 -16.19 -0.51 33.66
CA LEU A 449 -14.96 0.23 33.41
C LEU A 449 -14.33 0.71 34.73
N SER A 450 -13.03 0.50 34.90
CA SER A 450 -12.25 0.97 36.02
C SER A 450 -10.89 1.52 35.55
N ALA A 451 -10.56 2.74 35.95
CA ALA A 451 -9.25 3.35 35.67
C ALA A 451 -8.09 2.59 36.32
N GLN A 452 -8.38 1.78 37.33
CA GLN A 452 -7.41 0.95 38.04
C GLN A 452 -7.20 -0.42 37.36
N ALA A 453 -7.93 -0.74 36.29
CA ALA A 453 -7.77 -1.99 35.56
C ALA A 453 -6.36 -2.07 34.95
N THR A 454 -5.61 -3.12 35.32
CA THR A 454 -4.21 -3.32 34.90
C THR A 454 -4.09 -3.98 33.54
N ASP A 455 -5.16 -4.54 33.03
CA ASP A 455 -5.27 -5.22 31.75
C ASP A 455 -5.54 -4.26 30.58
N LEU A 456 -6.01 -3.01 30.87
CA LEU A 456 -6.22 -1.99 29.85
C LEU A 456 -4.90 -1.35 29.40
N THR A 457 -4.77 -1.17 28.09
CA THR A 457 -3.71 -0.36 27.50
C THR A 457 -4.00 1.14 27.63
N VAL A 458 -3.03 1.97 27.31
CA VAL A 458 -3.22 3.42 27.21
C VAL A 458 -4.31 3.76 26.19
N TYR A 459 -4.34 3.06 25.05
CA TYR A 459 -5.39 3.22 24.04
C TYR A 459 -6.78 2.89 24.62
N GLY A 460 -6.92 1.72 25.26
CA GLY A 460 -8.17 1.32 25.90
C GLY A 460 -8.65 2.29 26.97
N LYS A 461 -7.74 2.84 27.79
CA LYS A 461 -8.04 3.87 28.78
C LYS A 461 -8.49 5.17 28.14
N ALA A 462 -7.85 5.61 27.06
CA ALA A 462 -8.24 6.80 26.33
C ALA A 462 -9.65 6.68 25.72
N LEU A 463 -9.97 5.56 25.09
CA LEU A 463 -11.32 5.31 24.58
C LEU A 463 -12.35 5.25 25.71
N SER A 464 -12.01 4.63 26.84
CA SER A 464 -12.89 4.58 28.02
C SER A 464 -13.23 5.97 28.55
N ALA A 465 -12.24 6.88 28.59
CA ALA A 465 -12.47 8.26 28.99
C ALA A 465 -13.48 8.98 28.08
N ILE A 466 -13.36 8.81 26.78
CA ILE A 466 -14.29 9.41 25.79
C ILE A 466 -15.70 8.84 25.96
N VAL A 467 -15.82 7.52 26.08
CA VAL A 467 -17.11 6.81 26.27
C VAL A 467 -17.79 7.28 27.55
N LEU A 468 -17.05 7.34 28.66
CA LEU A 468 -17.57 7.79 29.95
C LEU A 468 -18.00 9.26 29.93
N GLN A 469 -17.23 10.13 29.30
CA GLN A 469 -17.58 11.55 29.15
C GLN A 469 -18.89 11.70 28.36
N GLN A 470 -19.03 10.98 27.28
CA GLN A 470 -20.25 10.99 26.47
C GLN A 470 -21.46 10.42 27.21
N ALA A 471 -21.25 9.44 28.09
CA ALA A 471 -22.30 8.86 28.97
C ALA A 471 -22.66 9.75 30.18
N GLY A 472 -21.99 10.89 30.38
CA GLY A 472 -22.22 11.80 31.50
C GLY A 472 -21.43 11.44 32.78
N GLU A 473 -20.59 10.39 32.75
CA GLU A 473 -19.74 9.95 33.85
C GLU A 473 -18.44 10.75 33.93
N THR A 474 -18.57 12.08 34.04
CA THR A 474 -17.45 13.05 33.90
C THR A 474 -16.33 12.88 34.91
N VAL A 475 -16.64 12.49 36.16
CA VAL A 475 -15.63 12.26 37.21
C VAL A 475 -14.76 11.06 36.82
N LYS A 476 -15.39 9.95 36.47
CA LYS A 476 -14.70 8.73 36.00
C LYS A 476 -13.89 8.99 34.73
N ALA A 477 -14.43 9.76 33.78
CA ALA A 477 -13.72 10.13 32.57
C ALA A 477 -12.40 10.87 32.86
N LYS A 478 -12.42 11.80 33.83
CA LYS A 478 -11.21 12.51 34.27
C LYS A 478 -10.19 11.58 34.93
N GLU A 479 -10.63 10.60 35.75
CA GLU A 479 -9.75 9.61 36.35
C GLU A 479 -9.04 8.76 35.26
N PHE A 480 -9.73 8.41 34.18
CA PHE A 480 -9.13 7.70 33.06
C PHE A 480 -8.11 8.57 32.30
N VAL A 481 -8.41 9.85 32.05
CA VAL A 481 -7.44 10.76 31.42
C VAL A 481 -6.22 10.93 32.31
N GLN A 482 -6.39 11.10 33.63
CA GLN A 482 -5.28 11.16 34.57
C GLN A 482 -4.42 9.88 34.47
N SER A 483 -5.03 8.71 34.47
CA SER A 483 -4.33 7.45 34.33
C SER A 483 -3.60 7.33 32.98
N VAL A 484 -4.17 7.81 31.90
CA VAL A 484 -3.49 7.91 30.59
C VAL A 484 -2.26 8.77 30.68
N MET A 485 -2.39 9.98 31.27
CA MET A 485 -1.30 10.96 31.36
C MET A 485 -0.14 10.50 32.27
N GLU A 486 -0.40 9.66 33.25
CA GLU A 486 0.64 9.03 34.10
C GLU A 486 1.61 8.15 33.31
N TYR A 487 1.18 7.56 32.18
CA TYR A 487 2.04 6.78 31.28
C TYR A 487 2.80 7.65 30.28
N SER A 488 2.48 8.94 30.16
CA SER A 488 3.14 9.81 29.19
C SER A 488 4.52 10.25 29.67
N VAL A 489 5.41 10.41 28.70
CA VAL A 489 6.75 10.99 28.88
C VAL A 489 6.74 12.34 28.17
N MET A 490 7.34 13.36 28.79
CA MET A 490 7.49 14.70 28.19
C MET A 490 8.97 15.05 28.13
N THR A 491 9.44 15.40 26.95
CA THR A 491 10.78 15.96 26.73
C THR A 491 10.70 17.23 25.90
N ASP A 492 11.58 18.19 26.12
CA ASP A 492 11.62 19.43 25.35
C ASP A 492 11.87 19.17 23.86
N LYS A 493 12.62 18.10 23.56
CA LYS A 493 12.99 17.72 22.19
C LYS A 493 11.87 17.01 21.44
N MET A 494 11.17 16.07 22.12
CA MET A 494 10.19 15.19 21.46
C MET A 494 8.74 15.64 21.69
N GLY A 495 8.46 16.48 22.67
CA GLY A 495 7.11 16.75 23.13
C GLY A 495 6.62 15.67 24.10
N ARG A 496 5.31 15.44 24.14
CA ARG A 496 4.67 14.46 25.02
C ARG A 496 4.24 13.23 24.20
N TYR A 497 4.58 12.06 24.70
CA TYR A 497 4.32 10.78 24.02
C TYR A 497 4.30 9.62 25.02
N PHE A 498 4.03 8.41 24.53
CA PHE A 498 3.98 7.19 25.34
C PHE A 498 5.13 6.27 24.98
N ASP A 499 6.05 6.07 25.91
CA ASP A 499 7.18 5.13 25.82
C ASP A 499 7.01 4.03 26.86
N THR A 500 6.00 3.19 26.68
CA THR A 500 5.63 2.14 27.64
C THR A 500 5.10 0.91 26.89
N PRO A 501 5.37 -0.32 27.42
CA PRO A 501 4.75 -1.52 26.89
C PRO A 501 3.23 -1.46 26.81
N LYS A 502 2.58 -0.73 27.73
CA LYS A 502 1.14 -0.49 27.72
C LYS A 502 0.63 0.30 26.52
N ALA A 503 1.51 1.00 25.80
CA ALA A 503 1.18 1.75 24.59
C ALA A 503 1.57 1.01 23.29
N HIS A 504 2.53 0.06 23.36
CA HIS A 504 3.18 -0.49 22.16
C HIS A 504 3.07 -2.02 22.01
N TYR A 505 2.58 -2.74 23.00
CA TYR A 505 2.69 -4.20 23.04
C TYR A 505 1.36 -4.95 23.20
N SER A 506 0.25 -4.32 22.84
CA SER A 506 -1.05 -4.99 22.77
C SER A 506 -1.68 -4.81 21.38
N TRP A 507 -2.78 -5.49 21.13
CA TRP A 507 -3.58 -5.35 19.92
C TRP A 507 -3.89 -3.89 19.54
N PHE A 508 -4.01 -3.02 20.53
CA PHE A 508 -4.38 -1.62 20.36
C PHE A 508 -3.28 -0.65 20.83
N GLY A 509 -2.14 -1.19 21.23
CA GLY A 509 -1.01 -0.42 21.71
C GLY A 509 -0.09 0.05 20.59
N TYR A 510 -0.67 0.58 19.52
CA TYR A 510 0.08 1.12 18.40
C TYR A 510 0.39 2.59 18.62
N LYS A 511 1.61 2.98 18.28
CA LYS A 511 2.22 4.27 18.53
C LYS A 511 1.33 5.46 18.13
N ILE A 512 0.99 5.58 16.86
CA ILE A 512 0.17 6.69 16.36
C ILE A 512 -1.29 6.59 16.79
N PRO A 513 -2.00 5.47 16.65
CA PRO A 513 -3.38 5.35 17.14
C PRO A 513 -3.52 5.60 18.64
N THR A 514 -2.56 5.17 19.45
CA THR A 514 -2.55 5.42 20.90
C THR A 514 -2.44 6.91 21.21
N GLU A 515 -1.48 7.60 20.58
CA GLU A 515 -1.31 9.04 20.74
C GLU A 515 -2.56 9.81 20.31
N VAL A 516 -3.15 9.45 19.17
CA VAL A 516 -4.36 10.10 18.65
C VAL A 516 -5.56 9.88 19.58
N ALA A 517 -5.75 8.68 20.11
CA ALA A 517 -6.81 8.39 21.07
C ALA A 517 -6.62 9.19 22.36
N ALA A 518 -5.39 9.28 22.87
CA ALA A 518 -5.06 10.06 24.05
C ALA A 518 -5.27 11.58 23.82
N MET A 519 -4.88 12.10 22.65
CA MET A 519 -5.15 13.50 22.27
C MET A 519 -6.66 13.79 22.27
N GLU A 520 -7.46 12.92 21.67
CA GLU A 520 -8.92 13.07 21.63
C GLU A 520 -9.53 13.01 23.05
N ALA A 521 -9.06 12.09 23.90
CA ALA A 521 -9.52 12.00 25.29
C ALA A 521 -9.17 13.27 26.08
N VAL A 522 -7.96 13.79 25.96
CA VAL A 522 -7.54 15.04 26.59
C VAL A 522 -8.37 16.23 26.09
N GLN A 523 -8.55 16.34 24.78
CA GLN A 523 -9.33 17.42 24.16
C GLN A 523 -10.79 17.41 24.62
N TYR A 524 -11.41 16.24 24.67
CA TYR A 524 -12.84 16.12 24.96
C TYR A 524 -13.16 16.17 26.46
N VAL A 525 -12.30 15.61 27.32
CA VAL A 525 -12.55 15.45 28.76
C VAL A 525 -11.94 16.58 29.59
N THR A 526 -10.65 16.85 29.43
CA THR A 526 -9.92 17.82 30.30
C THR A 526 -9.66 19.15 29.61
N LYS A 527 -9.63 19.21 28.30
CA LYS A 527 -9.35 20.40 27.48
C LYS A 527 -8.01 21.07 27.84
N ASP A 528 -7.01 20.24 28.17
CA ASP A 528 -5.65 20.69 28.49
C ASP A 528 -4.90 21.09 27.22
N GLU A 529 -4.95 22.35 26.85
CA GLU A 529 -4.31 22.89 25.63
C GLU A 529 -2.79 22.75 25.66
N GLN A 530 -2.15 22.78 26.82
CA GLN A 530 -0.71 22.63 26.95
C GLN A 530 -0.31 21.16 26.61
N ALA A 531 -1.00 20.20 27.21
CA ALA A 531 -0.77 18.79 26.90
C ALA A 531 -1.03 18.49 25.42
N LEU A 532 -2.12 19.01 24.85
CA LEU A 532 -2.46 18.86 23.44
C LEU A 532 -1.37 19.42 22.51
N SER A 533 -0.84 20.60 22.82
CA SER A 533 0.26 21.19 22.05
C SER A 533 1.52 20.32 22.07
N GLN A 534 1.87 19.78 23.25
CA GLN A 534 3.02 18.88 23.42
C GLN A 534 2.85 17.54 22.67
N MET A 535 1.64 16.98 22.72
CA MET A 535 1.29 15.74 22.00
C MET A 535 1.28 15.96 20.49
N LYS A 536 0.72 17.07 20.03
CA LYS A 536 0.74 17.48 18.63
C LYS A 536 2.18 17.60 18.09
N ARG A 537 3.10 18.16 18.90
CA ARG A 537 4.53 18.24 18.55
C ARG A 537 5.11 16.86 18.26
N TRP A 538 4.86 15.89 19.14
CA TRP A 538 5.34 14.54 18.92
C TRP A 538 4.73 13.90 17.65
N LEU A 539 3.42 14.03 17.46
CA LEU A 539 2.74 13.50 16.28
C LEU A 539 3.34 14.03 14.96
N LEU A 540 3.67 15.33 14.93
CA LEU A 540 4.29 15.96 13.76
C LEU A 540 5.74 15.50 13.55
N LYS A 541 6.48 15.15 14.62
CA LYS A 541 7.83 14.59 14.52
C LYS A 541 7.86 13.17 13.97
N GLU A 542 6.83 12.40 14.22
CA GLU A 542 6.69 11.04 13.68
C GLU A 542 6.32 11.02 12.18
N LYS A 543 5.99 12.17 11.62
CA LYS A 543 5.73 12.29 10.17
C LYS A 543 7.01 12.04 9.37
N GLN A 544 6.89 11.22 8.33
CA GLN A 544 7.93 10.97 7.34
C GLN A 544 7.55 11.64 6.02
N THR A 545 8.47 12.33 5.38
CA THR A 545 8.23 13.02 4.09
C THR A 545 6.85 13.68 3.97
N GLN A 546 5.89 13.05 3.26
CA GLN A 546 4.53 13.55 3.08
C GLN A 546 3.50 12.90 4.00
N VAL A 547 3.79 11.70 4.51
CA VAL A 547 2.86 10.85 5.27
C VAL A 547 3.53 10.28 6.52
N TRP A 548 2.74 9.66 7.39
CA TRP A 548 3.21 8.80 8.47
C TRP A 548 3.46 7.38 7.93
N ASP A 549 4.06 6.52 8.71
CA ASP A 549 4.61 5.23 8.30
C ASP A 549 3.64 4.29 7.55
N THR A 550 2.34 4.36 7.85
CA THR A 550 1.32 3.53 7.20
C THR A 550 0.09 4.35 6.80
N PRO A 551 -0.75 3.87 5.87
CA PRO A 551 -2.02 4.51 5.57
C PRO A 551 -2.91 4.69 6.79
N VAL A 552 -2.99 3.68 7.68
CA VAL A 552 -3.78 3.75 8.92
C VAL A 552 -3.22 4.79 9.89
N ALA A 553 -1.90 4.83 10.10
CA ALA A 553 -1.24 5.85 10.91
C ALA A 553 -1.49 7.25 10.34
N THR A 554 -1.39 7.40 9.03
CA THR A 554 -1.66 8.67 8.34
C THR A 554 -3.10 9.12 8.51
N VAL A 555 -4.10 8.24 8.34
CA VAL A 555 -5.51 8.56 8.56
C VAL A 555 -5.79 8.97 10.00
N ASN A 556 -5.18 8.29 10.98
CA ASN A 556 -5.30 8.68 12.39
C ASN A 556 -4.69 10.07 12.64
N ALA A 557 -3.50 10.36 12.12
CA ALA A 557 -2.85 11.66 12.27
C ALA A 557 -3.66 12.78 11.57
N VAL A 558 -4.17 12.52 10.37
CA VAL A 558 -5.06 13.46 9.66
C VAL A 558 -6.30 13.75 10.48
N TYR A 559 -6.93 12.74 11.05
CA TYR A 559 -8.07 12.92 11.95
C TYR A 559 -7.72 13.81 13.14
N ALA A 560 -6.63 13.51 13.84
CA ALA A 560 -6.23 14.28 15.02
C ALA A 560 -5.96 15.77 14.70
N LEU A 561 -5.30 16.04 13.58
CA LEU A 561 -4.96 17.40 13.17
C LEU A 561 -6.19 18.21 12.72
N LEU A 562 -7.09 17.60 11.95
CA LEU A 562 -8.30 18.28 11.44
C LEU A 562 -9.40 18.39 12.48
N ASN A 563 -9.55 17.41 13.37
CA ASN A 563 -10.54 17.41 14.43
C ASN A 563 -10.22 18.44 15.57
N SER A 564 -9.02 19.02 15.56
CA SER A 564 -8.63 20.05 16.52
C SER A 564 -9.30 21.42 16.31
N GLY A 565 -10.15 21.56 15.27
CA GLY A 565 -10.88 22.79 14.96
C GLY A 565 -10.01 23.93 14.42
N THR A 566 -8.78 23.64 13.97
CA THR A 566 -7.87 24.65 13.42
C THR A 566 -8.36 25.11 12.04
N ASP A 567 -8.46 26.42 11.84
CA ASP A 567 -8.82 27.00 10.55
C ASP A 567 -7.69 26.76 9.52
N LEU A 568 -8.04 26.16 8.38
CA LEU A 568 -7.13 25.95 7.26
C LEU A 568 -6.58 27.25 6.67
N LEU A 569 -7.31 28.33 6.82
CA LEU A 569 -6.96 29.67 6.33
C LEU A 569 -6.40 30.59 7.41
N ALA A 570 -6.11 30.06 8.61
CA ALA A 570 -5.45 30.85 9.65
C ALA A 570 -4.15 31.45 9.10
N ASN A 571 -3.93 32.73 9.36
CA ASN A 571 -2.76 33.47 8.90
C ASN A 571 -1.49 32.76 9.36
N SER A 572 -0.61 32.48 8.42
CA SER A 572 0.73 32.02 8.69
C SER A 572 1.68 33.19 8.75
N ASP A 573 2.45 33.26 9.81
CA ASP A 573 3.53 34.25 9.93
C ASP A 573 4.62 33.98 8.88
N ALA A 574 5.27 35.05 8.42
CA ALA A 574 6.37 34.95 7.47
C ALA A 574 7.54 34.19 8.08
N VAL A 575 8.04 33.20 7.36
CA VAL A 575 9.19 32.39 7.75
C VAL A 575 10.22 32.38 6.64
N LYS A 576 11.49 32.53 7.02
CA LYS A 576 12.64 32.40 6.14
C LYS A 576 13.50 31.24 6.58
N ILE A 577 13.76 30.31 5.68
CA ILE A 577 14.63 29.17 5.94
C ILE A 577 15.88 29.28 5.09
N THR A 578 17.03 29.14 5.72
CA THR A 578 18.35 29.17 5.06
C THR A 578 19.00 27.81 5.17
N LEU A 579 19.25 27.16 4.03
CA LEU A 579 19.91 25.88 3.92
C LEU A 579 21.12 26.02 2.98
N GLY A 580 22.31 26.16 3.54
CA GLY A 580 23.51 26.50 2.78
C GLY A 580 23.41 27.86 2.11
N LYS A 581 23.37 27.88 0.76
CA LYS A 581 23.16 29.09 -0.03
C LYS A 581 21.69 29.29 -0.45
N GLU A 582 20.86 28.29 -0.28
CA GLU A 582 19.45 28.35 -0.60
C GLU A 582 18.69 29.11 0.49
N VAL A 583 17.94 30.11 0.07
CA VAL A 583 17.04 30.89 0.92
C VAL A 583 15.62 30.59 0.45
N ILE A 584 14.81 30.06 1.34
CA ILE A 584 13.42 29.69 1.10
C ILE A 584 12.56 30.60 1.97
N GLN A 585 11.62 31.30 1.36
CA GLN A 585 10.71 32.21 2.09
C GLN A 585 9.28 31.84 1.76
N THR A 586 8.40 31.86 2.79
CA THR A 586 6.97 31.90 2.57
C THR A 586 6.63 33.32 2.10
N SER A 587 5.91 33.46 0.98
CA SER A 587 5.42 34.77 0.57
C SER A 587 4.16 35.12 1.36
N ALA A 588 4.05 36.37 1.79
CA ALA A 588 2.84 36.88 2.46
C ALA A 588 1.58 36.82 1.57
N GLU A 589 1.78 36.66 0.27
CA GLU A 589 0.72 36.54 -0.74
C GLU A 589 0.24 35.08 -0.96
N GLU A 590 1.00 34.09 -0.47
CA GLU A 590 0.57 32.69 -0.49
C GLU A 590 -0.29 32.40 0.76
N PRO A 591 -1.59 32.13 0.60
CA PRO A 591 -2.52 32.03 1.72
C PRO A 591 -2.33 30.80 2.62
N VAL A 592 -1.32 29.97 2.33
CA VAL A 592 -1.23 28.60 2.85
C VAL A 592 -0.17 28.43 3.93
N GLY A 593 0.84 29.30 4.01
CA GLY A 593 1.93 29.21 5.01
C GLY A 593 2.67 27.88 5.06
N TYR A 594 2.57 27.11 4.01
CA TYR A 594 3.28 25.84 3.83
C TYR A 594 4.34 25.98 2.75
N LEU A 595 5.53 25.49 3.03
CA LEU A 595 6.59 25.43 2.04
C LEU A 595 7.22 24.05 1.99
N LYS A 596 7.63 23.67 0.78
CA LYS A 596 8.42 22.50 0.52
C LYS A 596 9.45 22.82 -0.56
N LYS A 597 10.71 22.53 -0.30
CA LYS A 597 11.80 22.71 -1.26
C LYS A 597 12.69 21.49 -1.31
N VAL A 598 12.94 20.99 -2.51
CA VAL A 598 13.89 19.93 -2.75
C VAL A 598 15.21 20.55 -3.19
N VAL A 599 16.28 20.18 -2.51
CA VAL A 599 17.65 20.58 -2.83
C VAL A 599 18.41 19.34 -3.27
N GLU A 600 18.96 19.40 -4.47
CA GLU A 600 19.75 18.34 -5.09
C GLU A 600 21.21 18.77 -5.28
N GLY A 601 22.06 17.83 -5.61
CA GLY A 601 23.47 18.07 -5.88
C GLY A 601 24.37 17.85 -4.66
N ASN A 602 25.15 18.84 -4.26
CA ASN A 602 26.14 18.68 -3.18
C ASN A 602 25.54 18.80 -1.77
N VAL A 603 24.48 18.03 -1.50
CA VAL A 603 23.74 18.09 -0.22
C VAL A 603 24.52 17.55 0.97
N LEU A 604 25.53 16.71 0.76
CA LEU A 604 26.38 16.16 1.82
C LEU A 604 27.17 17.23 2.60
N ASN A 605 27.38 18.40 2.00
CA ASN A 605 28.08 19.52 2.64
C ASN A 605 27.15 20.43 3.44
N LEU A 606 25.85 20.20 3.40
CA LEU A 606 24.86 20.98 4.14
C LEU A 606 24.81 20.49 5.59
N LYS A 607 25.42 21.22 6.51
CA LYS A 607 25.60 20.81 7.92
C LYS A 607 24.64 21.48 8.88
N LYS A 608 23.95 22.52 8.45
CA LYS A 608 22.98 23.27 9.28
C LYS A 608 21.84 23.85 8.45
N VAL A 609 20.72 24.04 9.08
CA VAL A 609 19.58 24.81 8.58
C VAL A 609 19.20 25.86 9.62
N THR A 610 18.87 27.07 9.18
CA THR A 610 18.41 28.16 10.04
C THR A 610 17.01 28.55 9.64
N VAL A 611 16.13 28.68 10.64
CA VAL A 611 14.74 29.11 10.50
C VAL A 611 14.56 30.43 11.23
N ASP A 612 14.28 31.47 10.47
CA ASP A 612 13.99 32.82 11.02
C ASP A 612 12.48 33.05 11.00
N CYS A 613 11.88 33.22 12.17
CA CYS A 613 10.46 33.47 12.37
C CYS A 613 10.21 34.90 12.82
N GLU A 614 9.29 35.58 12.14
CA GLU A 614 8.88 36.95 12.50
C GLU A 614 7.64 36.97 13.39
N GLY A 615 6.86 35.90 13.39
CA GLY A 615 5.63 35.79 14.17
C GLY A 615 5.80 35.18 15.55
N SER A 616 4.77 35.28 16.36
CA SER A 616 4.73 34.75 17.72
C SER A 616 4.20 33.31 17.81
N GLY A 617 3.82 32.73 16.69
CA GLY A 617 3.22 31.41 16.62
C GLY A 617 4.24 30.25 16.68
N MET A 618 3.72 29.06 16.75
CA MET A 618 4.52 27.82 16.63
C MET A 618 4.63 27.44 15.16
N GLY A 619 5.81 26.98 14.77
CA GLY A 619 6.05 26.42 13.45
C GLY A 619 6.61 25.01 13.53
N TRP A 620 6.31 24.19 12.53
CA TRP A 620 6.72 22.81 12.41
C TRP A 620 7.30 22.53 11.04
N GLY A 621 8.39 21.81 11.03
CA GLY A 621 9.01 21.40 9.80
C GLY A 621 9.97 20.25 10.00
N ALA A 622 10.57 19.83 8.89
CA ALA A 622 11.65 18.85 8.89
C ALA A 622 12.58 19.06 7.70
N VAL A 623 13.82 18.66 7.88
CA VAL A 623 14.73 18.39 6.78
C VAL A 623 14.83 16.88 6.62
N TYR A 624 14.47 16.38 5.44
CA TYR A 624 14.57 14.98 5.09
C TYR A 624 15.77 14.77 4.18
N ALA A 625 16.69 13.92 4.60
CA ALA A 625 17.78 13.42 3.77
C ALA A 625 17.36 12.10 3.14
N GLN A 626 17.32 12.04 1.83
CA GLN A 626 16.89 10.87 1.08
C GLN A 626 17.97 10.41 0.12
N TYR A 627 18.14 9.11 0.00
CA TYR A 627 19.06 8.49 -0.93
C TYR A 627 18.61 7.09 -1.32
N LEU A 628 19.06 6.63 -2.49
CA LEU A 628 18.84 5.26 -2.97
C LEU A 628 20.03 4.39 -2.59
N GLU A 629 19.75 3.20 -2.07
CA GLU A 629 20.72 2.17 -1.75
C GLU A 629 20.43 0.88 -2.50
N ASN A 630 21.48 0.21 -3.01
CA ASN A 630 21.31 -1.05 -3.73
C ASN A 630 20.82 -2.16 -2.80
N MET A 631 19.75 -2.86 -3.20
CA MET A 631 19.14 -3.92 -2.41
C MET A 631 20.07 -5.11 -2.14
N ASP A 632 20.98 -5.42 -3.08
CA ASP A 632 21.96 -6.49 -2.94
C ASP A 632 23.12 -6.15 -1.98
N LYS A 633 23.21 -4.90 -1.55
CA LYS A 633 24.19 -4.40 -0.57
C LYS A 633 23.57 -4.07 0.79
N MET A 634 22.25 -4.15 0.89
CA MET A 634 21.55 -3.98 2.16
C MET A 634 21.83 -5.18 3.07
N GLY A 635 22.19 -4.91 4.31
CA GLY A 635 22.29 -5.94 5.36
C GLY A 635 20.93 -6.35 5.90
N GLU A 636 20.91 -7.42 6.65
CA GLU A 636 19.73 -7.78 7.44
C GLU A 636 19.49 -6.75 8.55
N GLN A 637 18.26 -6.28 8.66
CA GLN A 637 17.82 -5.42 9.76
C GLN A 637 16.60 -6.02 10.44
N SER A 638 16.49 -5.80 11.73
CA SER A 638 15.38 -6.27 12.55
C SER A 638 15.08 -5.33 13.71
N SER A 639 13.79 -5.14 13.96
CA SER A 639 13.28 -4.43 15.15
C SER A 639 12.05 -5.18 15.65
N GLY A 640 12.24 -6.09 16.62
CA GLY A 640 11.18 -6.93 17.16
C GLY A 640 10.69 -8.06 16.25
N LEU A 641 10.76 -7.85 14.94
CA LEU A 641 10.53 -8.84 13.89
C LEU A 641 11.79 -9.00 13.04
N SER A 642 12.10 -10.22 12.64
CA SER A 642 13.19 -10.50 11.71
C SER A 642 12.77 -11.50 10.64
N VAL A 643 13.36 -11.38 9.47
CA VAL A 643 13.23 -12.32 8.37
C VAL A 643 14.59 -12.61 7.77
N SER A 644 14.89 -13.88 7.56
CA SER A 644 16.02 -14.32 6.76
C SER A 644 15.54 -15.22 5.63
N ARG A 645 16.26 -15.22 4.52
CA ARG A 645 15.87 -15.95 3.32
C ARG A 645 16.99 -16.87 2.85
N SER A 646 16.64 -18.11 2.57
CA SER A 646 17.53 -19.12 2.01
C SER A 646 16.88 -19.82 0.84
N LEU A 647 17.66 -20.18 -0.15
CA LEU A 647 17.21 -20.88 -1.36
C LEU A 647 17.77 -22.31 -1.34
N TYR A 648 16.96 -23.30 -1.71
CA TYR A 648 17.33 -24.69 -1.76
C TYR A 648 16.94 -25.34 -3.09
N LYS A 649 17.85 -26.18 -3.61
CA LYS A 649 17.53 -27.13 -4.67
C LYS A 649 17.49 -28.54 -4.06
N GLY A 650 16.29 -29.10 -3.90
CA GLY A 650 16.09 -30.23 -3.02
C GLY A 650 16.46 -29.87 -1.58
N GLU A 651 17.40 -30.59 -1.00
CA GLU A 651 17.93 -30.31 0.35
C GLU A 651 19.24 -29.49 0.34
N THR A 652 19.77 -29.18 -0.84
CA THR A 652 21.04 -28.48 -1.00
C THR A 652 20.83 -26.97 -0.97
N LEU A 653 21.51 -26.30 -0.03
CA LEU A 653 21.54 -24.83 0.05
C LEU A 653 22.20 -24.27 -1.23
N ILE A 654 21.56 -23.26 -1.83
CA ILE A 654 22.12 -22.51 -2.95
C ILE A 654 22.91 -21.36 -2.38
N GLU A 655 24.22 -21.43 -2.55
CA GLU A 655 25.13 -20.35 -2.15
C GLU A 655 25.29 -19.32 -3.28
N GLU A 656 25.80 -18.13 -2.91
CA GLU A 656 26.11 -17.08 -3.89
C GLU A 656 27.10 -17.61 -4.95
N GLY A 657 26.78 -17.36 -6.22
CA GLY A 657 27.56 -17.85 -7.37
C GLY A 657 27.17 -19.25 -7.87
N THR A 658 26.25 -19.95 -7.22
CA THR A 658 25.73 -21.22 -7.74
C THR A 658 25.01 -20.97 -9.06
N VAL A 659 25.37 -21.77 -10.08
CA VAL A 659 24.72 -21.70 -11.41
C VAL A 659 23.50 -22.63 -11.42
N LEU A 660 22.35 -22.08 -11.74
CA LEU A 660 21.10 -22.79 -11.89
C LEU A 660 20.85 -23.15 -13.36
N ASN A 661 19.94 -24.07 -13.59
CA ASN A 661 19.48 -24.45 -14.93
C ASN A 661 17.99 -24.16 -15.10
N ILE A 662 17.57 -23.90 -16.34
CA ILE A 662 16.14 -23.81 -16.68
C ILE A 662 15.46 -25.12 -16.29
N GLY A 663 14.30 -25.03 -15.64
CA GLY A 663 13.54 -26.14 -15.11
C GLY A 663 13.88 -26.55 -13.67
N ASP A 664 14.93 -25.98 -13.08
CA ASP A 664 15.24 -26.21 -11.66
C ASP A 664 14.08 -25.75 -10.78
N LYS A 665 13.73 -26.61 -9.84
CA LYS A 665 12.73 -26.33 -8.81
C LYS A 665 13.45 -25.87 -7.54
N ILE A 666 13.17 -24.65 -7.14
CA ILE A 666 13.81 -23.99 -6.00
C ILE A 666 12.79 -23.83 -4.87
N THR A 667 13.18 -24.23 -3.67
CA THR A 667 12.44 -23.94 -2.45
C THR A 667 12.99 -22.66 -1.83
N VAL A 668 12.16 -21.66 -1.71
CA VAL A 668 12.45 -20.43 -0.96
C VAL A 668 12.01 -20.66 0.49
N ARG A 669 12.95 -20.58 1.40
CA ARG A 669 12.70 -20.69 2.84
C ARG A 669 12.88 -19.35 3.50
N LEU A 670 11.79 -18.85 4.11
CA LEU A 670 11.78 -17.67 4.95
C LEU A 670 11.74 -18.10 6.42
N THR A 671 12.79 -17.78 7.15
CA THR A 671 12.82 -17.97 8.60
C THR A 671 12.45 -16.65 9.24
N VAL A 672 11.34 -16.62 9.95
CA VAL A 672 10.80 -15.41 10.59
C VAL A 672 10.82 -15.57 12.10
N LYS A 673 11.15 -14.49 12.81
CA LYS A 673 11.20 -14.48 14.27
C LYS A 673 10.45 -13.26 14.80
N ALA A 674 9.62 -13.49 15.81
CA ALA A 674 8.99 -12.46 16.61
C ALA A 674 9.53 -12.52 18.04
N ASP A 675 10.00 -11.40 18.60
CA ASP A 675 10.50 -11.31 19.98
C ASP A 675 9.36 -11.17 21.00
N ARG A 676 8.13 -10.96 20.53
CA ARG A 676 6.89 -10.85 21.30
C ARG A 676 5.70 -11.29 20.47
N ASP A 677 4.53 -11.40 21.09
CA ASP A 677 3.28 -11.64 20.39
C ASP A 677 2.93 -10.40 19.54
N MET A 678 2.60 -10.61 18.28
CA MET A 678 2.24 -9.57 17.32
C MET A 678 1.05 -9.99 16.49
N ASP A 679 0.28 -8.98 16.06
CA ASP A 679 -0.89 -9.16 15.24
C ASP A 679 -0.70 -8.51 13.88
N PHE A 680 -1.40 -9.06 12.89
CA PHE A 680 -1.40 -8.56 11.51
C PHE A 680 0.00 -8.33 10.94
N VAL A 681 0.81 -9.38 10.97
CA VAL A 681 2.15 -9.38 10.40
C VAL A 681 2.08 -9.72 8.93
N GLN A 682 2.65 -8.85 8.11
CA GLN A 682 2.82 -9.08 6.68
C GLN A 682 4.29 -9.40 6.39
N ILE A 683 4.49 -10.46 5.63
CA ILE A 683 5.79 -10.82 5.07
C ILE A 683 5.66 -10.70 3.55
N LYS A 684 6.61 -10.05 2.90
CA LYS A 684 6.65 -9.91 1.44
C LYS A 684 8.03 -10.33 0.95
N ASP A 685 8.08 -11.24 0.00
CA ASP A 685 9.32 -11.69 -0.63
C ASP A 685 9.32 -11.37 -2.13
N GLU A 686 10.28 -10.58 -2.56
CA GLU A 686 10.44 -10.13 -3.94
C GLU A 686 11.40 -11.05 -4.69
N ARG A 687 10.90 -11.72 -5.73
CA ARG A 687 11.66 -12.73 -6.48
C ARG A 687 12.47 -12.13 -7.62
N ALA A 688 13.43 -12.91 -8.13
CA ALA A 688 14.13 -12.63 -9.37
C ALA A 688 13.24 -12.92 -10.59
N ALA A 689 13.43 -12.16 -11.68
CA ALA A 689 12.59 -12.25 -12.88
C ALA A 689 12.68 -13.59 -13.63
N CYS A 690 13.72 -14.40 -13.38
CA CYS A 690 13.86 -15.75 -13.93
C CYS A 690 13.07 -16.81 -13.16
N MET A 691 12.44 -16.45 -12.03
CA MET A 691 11.72 -17.38 -11.17
C MET A 691 10.22 -17.16 -11.23
N GLU A 692 9.47 -18.22 -11.48
CA GLU A 692 8.02 -18.20 -11.48
C GLU A 692 7.46 -19.12 -10.38
N PRO A 693 6.39 -18.69 -9.68
CA PRO A 693 5.84 -19.47 -8.59
C PRO A 693 5.21 -20.77 -9.09
N LEU A 694 5.44 -21.87 -8.38
CA LEU A 694 4.81 -23.17 -8.67
C LEU A 694 3.31 -23.12 -8.36
N ALA A 695 2.93 -22.50 -7.25
CA ALA A 695 1.54 -22.31 -6.86
C ALA A 695 1.11 -20.87 -7.15
N ALA A 696 0.37 -20.69 -8.25
CA ALA A 696 -0.15 -19.39 -8.65
C ALA A 696 -1.40 -18.96 -7.85
N LEU A 697 -2.10 -19.91 -7.22
CA LEU A 697 -3.34 -19.63 -6.49
C LEU A 697 -3.05 -19.14 -5.08
N SER A 698 -3.64 -17.99 -4.75
CA SER A 698 -3.67 -17.47 -3.38
C SER A 698 -4.60 -18.32 -2.51
N GLY A 699 -4.31 -18.39 -1.22
CA GLY A 699 -5.14 -19.13 -0.27
C GLY A 699 -4.47 -19.35 1.08
N TYR A 700 -5.24 -19.91 2.01
CA TYR A 700 -4.74 -20.28 3.33
C TYR A 700 -3.76 -21.44 3.27
N ARG A 701 -2.71 -21.32 4.08
CA ARG A 701 -1.68 -22.33 4.29
C ARG A 701 -1.42 -22.48 5.79
N LEU A 702 -0.91 -23.64 6.15
CA LEU A 702 -0.43 -23.92 7.50
C LEU A 702 1.00 -24.44 7.39
N SER A 703 1.94 -23.82 8.09
CA SER A 703 3.30 -24.29 8.21
C SER A 703 3.63 -24.44 9.69
N THR A 704 3.95 -25.67 10.11
CA THR A 704 4.25 -26.04 11.50
C THR A 704 3.14 -25.55 12.44
N ASN A 705 3.32 -24.41 13.11
CA ASN A 705 2.35 -23.84 14.04
C ASN A 705 1.88 -22.44 13.61
N LEU A 706 2.08 -22.06 12.35
CA LEU A 706 1.72 -20.75 11.82
C LEU A 706 0.72 -20.88 10.68
N GLY A 707 -0.50 -20.38 10.89
CA GLY A 707 -1.48 -20.19 9.86
C GLY A 707 -1.28 -18.85 9.17
N TYR A 708 -1.30 -18.82 7.84
CA TYR A 708 -1.14 -17.61 7.05
C TYR A 708 -1.93 -17.68 5.75
N TYR A 709 -2.29 -16.52 5.22
CA TYR A 709 -2.81 -16.40 3.88
C TYR A 709 -1.68 -16.03 2.92
N GLN A 710 -1.47 -16.85 1.89
CA GLN A 710 -0.47 -16.61 0.87
C GLN A 710 -1.10 -15.95 -0.34
N ALA A 711 -0.59 -14.79 -0.74
CA ALA A 711 -0.96 -14.09 -1.96
C ALA A 711 0.22 -14.09 -2.92
N THR A 712 0.04 -14.74 -4.06
CA THR A 712 1.08 -14.84 -5.10
C THR A 712 0.82 -13.81 -6.18
N LYS A 713 1.82 -12.99 -6.47
CA LYS A 713 1.82 -11.98 -7.54
C LYS A 713 3.01 -12.18 -8.49
N ASP A 714 3.06 -11.41 -9.57
CA ASP A 714 4.08 -11.59 -10.62
C ASP A 714 5.52 -11.39 -10.09
N ALA A 715 5.75 -10.37 -9.29
CA ALA A 715 7.09 -10.03 -8.80
C ALA A 715 7.35 -10.47 -7.36
N SER A 716 6.34 -10.83 -6.60
CA SER A 716 6.44 -11.11 -5.17
C SER A 716 5.44 -12.15 -4.68
N THR A 717 5.72 -12.70 -3.50
CA THR A 717 4.76 -13.48 -2.73
C THR A 717 4.61 -12.85 -1.35
N SER A 718 3.38 -12.58 -0.95
CA SER A 718 3.03 -12.00 0.35
C SER A 718 2.37 -13.04 1.24
N PHE A 719 2.65 -12.96 2.52
CA PHE A 719 2.09 -13.83 3.55
C PHE A 719 1.47 -12.95 4.63
N PHE A 720 0.20 -13.16 4.91
CA PHE A 720 -0.57 -12.40 5.89
C PHE A 720 -0.86 -13.28 7.09
N VAL A 721 -0.32 -12.89 8.24
CA VAL A 721 -0.44 -13.62 9.50
C VAL A 721 -1.28 -12.79 10.46
N ASN A 722 -2.49 -13.24 10.78
CA ASN A 722 -3.38 -12.51 11.68
C ASN A 722 -2.80 -12.40 13.10
N GLN A 723 -2.19 -13.47 13.59
CA GLN A 723 -1.57 -13.51 14.90
C GLN A 723 -0.27 -14.32 14.84
N MET A 724 0.82 -13.72 15.25
CA MET A 724 2.14 -14.32 15.37
C MET A 724 2.59 -14.25 16.82
N ARG A 725 2.66 -15.39 17.49
CA ARG A 725 3.17 -15.46 18.85
C ARG A 725 4.70 -15.31 18.87
N LYS A 726 5.25 -14.92 20.02
CA LYS A 726 6.69 -14.92 20.23
C LYS A 726 7.28 -16.27 19.85
N GLY A 727 8.27 -16.28 18.97
CA GLY A 727 8.90 -17.52 18.50
C GLY A 727 9.58 -17.40 17.15
N MET A 728 9.99 -18.54 16.63
CA MET A 728 10.62 -18.69 15.33
C MET A 728 9.72 -19.58 14.46
N TYR A 729 9.53 -19.17 13.21
CA TYR A 729 8.68 -19.86 12.23
C TYR A 729 9.40 -20.00 10.91
N VAL A 730 9.06 -21.02 10.15
CA VAL A 730 9.58 -21.26 8.82
C VAL A 730 8.41 -21.30 7.83
N ILE A 731 8.50 -20.48 6.80
CA ILE A 731 7.57 -20.45 5.67
C ILE A 731 8.34 -20.88 4.44
N GLU A 732 7.82 -21.84 3.70
CA GLU A 732 8.41 -22.31 2.45
C GLU A 732 7.43 -22.20 1.30
N TYR A 733 7.94 -21.80 0.15
CA TYR A 733 7.23 -21.86 -1.11
C TYR A 733 8.19 -22.20 -2.24
N GLN A 734 7.65 -22.64 -3.37
CA GLN A 734 8.44 -23.17 -4.46
C GLN A 734 8.29 -22.31 -5.72
N VAL A 735 9.39 -22.18 -6.44
CA VAL A 735 9.47 -21.50 -7.73
C VAL A 735 10.21 -22.38 -8.74
N TYR A 736 9.91 -22.18 -10.03
CA TYR A 736 10.69 -22.72 -11.12
C TYR A 736 11.61 -21.66 -11.72
N VAL A 737 12.79 -22.09 -12.12
CA VAL A 737 13.70 -21.31 -12.95
C VAL A 737 13.27 -21.44 -14.41
N THR A 738 12.90 -20.34 -15.04
CA THR A 738 12.25 -20.34 -16.36
C THR A 738 13.04 -19.64 -17.46
N ARG A 739 14.10 -18.90 -17.11
CA ARG A 739 14.89 -18.09 -18.05
C ARG A 739 16.36 -18.14 -17.73
N SER A 740 17.21 -18.27 -18.77
CA SER A 740 18.65 -18.10 -18.64
C SER A 740 19.02 -16.61 -18.52
N GLY A 741 20.20 -16.31 -18.01
CA GLY A 741 20.73 -14.97 -17.80
C GLY A 741 21.24 -14.74 -16.39
N GLU A 742 21.43 -13.47 -16.03
CA GLU A 742 21.85 -13.04 -14.70
C GLU A 742 20.75 -12.13 -14.14
N TYR A 743 20.24 -12.47 -12.97
CA TYR A 743 19.06 -11.81 -12.41
C TYR A 743 19.30 -11.42 -10.95
N ARG A 744 18.63 -10.33 -10.54
CA ARG A 744 18.60 -9.84 -9.16
C ARG A 744 17.22 -10.00 -8.57
N SER A 745 17.14 -10.43 -7.32
CA SER A 745 15.91 -10.36 -6.54
C SER A 745 15.75 -8.97 -5.92
N GLY A 746 14.55 -8.68 -5.41
CA GLY A 746 14.35 -7.67 -4.39
C GLY A 746 14.65 -8.22 -2.99
N ILE A 747 14.23 -7.48 -1.97
CA ILE A 747 14.35 -7.86 -0.56
C ILE A 747 13.18 -8.71 -0.10
N ALA A 748 13.36 -9.43 1.01
CA ALA A 748 12.24 -9.92 1.80
C ALA A 748 12.02 -8.99 2.98
N THR A 749 10.78 -8.62 3.26
CA THR A 749 10.39 -7.74 4.36
C THR A 749 9.41 -8.43 5.28
N ILE A 750 9.45 -8.08 6.56
CA ILE A 750 8.45 -8.44 7.55
C ILE A 750 8.08 -7.20 8.34
N GLN A 751 6.80 -6.97 8.54
CA GLN A 751 6.30 -5.79 9.24
C GLN A 751 4.95 -6.05 9.90
N SER A 752 4.74 -5.48 11.08
CA SER A 752 3.39 -5.35 11.63
C SER A 752 2.62 -4.24 10.90
N ALA A 753 1.42 -4.53 10.42
CA ALA A 753 0.61 -3.57 9.65
C ALA A 753 0.20 -2.33 10.46
N TYR A 754 0.14 -2.45 11.79
CA TYR A 754 -0.28 -1.38 12.70
C TYR A 754 0.84 -0.80 13.55
N ALA A 755 1.95 -1.50 13.65
CA ALA A 755 3.12 -1.09 14.43
C ALA A 755 4.38 -1.22 13.54
N PRO A 756 4.55 -0.32 12.56
CA PRO A 756 5.61 -0.40 11.56
C PRO A 756 7.02 -0.29 12.15
N GLU A 757 7.17 0.23 13.37
CA GLU A 757 8.41 0.17 14.14
C GLU A 757 8.88 -1.27 14.42
N PHE A 758 7.97 -2.25 14.36
CA PHE A 758 8.30 -3.67 14.43
C PHE A 758 8.37 -4.24 13.01
N GLY A 759 9.58 -4.40 12.54
CA GLY A 759 9.82 -4.87 11.20
C GLY A 759 11.26 -5.30 10.98
N GLY A 760 11.52 -5.85 9.81
CA GLY A 760 12.84 -6.25 9.40
C GLY A 760 12.90 -6.53 7.90
N HIS A 761 14.09 -6.66 7.37
CA HIS A 761 14.30 -7.01 5.98
C HIS A 761 15.61 -7.78 5.77
N THR A 762 15.67 -8.50 4.66
CA THR A 762 16.89 -9.12 4.12
C THR A 762 17.55 -8.18 3.10
N GLY A 763 18.75 -8.54 2.64
CA GLY A 763 19.27 -8.06 1.35
C GLY A 763 18.64 -8.79 0.17
N GLY A 764 18.92 -8.29 -1.05
CA GLY A 764 18.64 -8.99 -2.30
C GLY A 764 19.68 -10.09 -2.57
N TYR A 765 19.39 -10.98 -3.52
CA TYR A 765 20.35 -11.98 -4.00
C TYR A 765 20.50 -11.92 -5.53
N LYS A 766 21.59 -12.51 -6.01
CA LYS A 766 21.86 -12.67 -7.45
C LYS A 766 21.77 -14.14 -7.83
N VAL A 767 21.23 -14.41 -9.01
CA VAL A 767 21.19 -15.75 -9.61
C VAL A 767 21.74 -15.71 -11.03
N VAL A 768 22.51 -16.74 -11.36
CA VAL A 768 23.00 -17.01 -12.71
C VAL A 768 22.36 -18.27 -13.20
N VAL A 769 21.74 -18.22 -14.37
CA VAL A 769 21.01 -19.33 -14.99
C VAL A 769 21.58 -19.64 -16.37
N LYS A 770 21.88 -20.90 -16.62
CA LYS A 770 22.29 -21.40 -17.93
C LYS A 770 21.15 -22.02 -18.73
#